data_61ad2974caf8310c0f327895efb26e5c
#
_entry.id   61ad2974caf8310c0f327895efb26e5c
#
_cell.length_a   1.000
_cell.length_b   1.000
_cell.length_c   1.000
_cell.angle_alpha   90.00
_cell.angle_beta   90.00
_cell.angle_gamma   90.00
#
_symmetry.space_group_name_H-M   'P 1'
#
loop_
_entity.id
_entity.type
_entity.pdbx_description
1 polymer ?
#
loop_
_entity_poly.entity_id
_entity_poly.type
_entity_poly.pdbx_seq_one_letter_code
_entity_poly.pdbx_strand_id
1 'polypeptide(L)'
;MAESLSDPVLNGPYDVPSRYFEIGTNGPTGTILQGRRPSQSYIPIPPPKKGRGKGSQPPLQDDLLSLTHETVAENDLINALRHAMVDWRRRGYPGTTSTTRRLLLHWADETRENRILFCQREAAETAIFLAEAAGRTADAADWRKRLDEANATYNDGLPRVALKMATGSGKTVVMAMLIAWQTLNKAYHPRADRFSNRFLVVTPGVTIRDRLRVLDPGDPGNYYDARDIVPADLRAKLSTAQLIVTNYHTFLARDAKEIRGVASNTRKILLAGKADPFKESEQAVVSRVLRGWRTNGRPPQIVVFNDEAHHCYADKEQEAPAVDGATPDAEAKEANREARVWFRGLQAVAKYVGLKAVYDLSATPFYLRGSGYAEGFIFPWTVSDFSLMDAIESGIVKVPRTPVDDDAAADYVTYLNLWEAVGKLLPKKSLAAIDVDRWTMPPELQGALESLYRSYSQSYEHWDSALRVIGEPPPVMIVVCPNTTVSKLVHSWIAGKETETALVPGQLPLLSNVENGRLLDRPRTILIDSAQLESGESLKADFKAAAAEELEAFKNDMRRRNPGMDVDQISDEDILREVMNTVGKKGMLGEPVRCVVSVAMLTEGWDANTVTHILGIRAFRSQLLCEQVVGRGLRRRSYAVNEQGRFDAEYASVYGVPFAFIPNDRPLPPPKPPQPTVDVFSLPDRAHLRITFPKVSGYRLEIPDDELSFDPLNVPRYVVGRTTVPTWTETSPIVGEVERIEAEQGPLRPQAVAFRLARRLLQHNYVVGTDERPWLFPRLVAICLQWINACVDVEPGFRIGDLVRYAEFEAKAAEAVYDAVTVQYGNQRERMRAILHPDQSGHTGNVKFSTHKHTRPTEKSEVNRVVLDGPTGNTWEEEIARLCDDNHLPIHSYVKNDHLEFRIPYVHKGKTHDYMPDFLLRLKPRDSDVVRTLIVEVSGGLKSAHSPGSVATKAATARNSWCAGVNNHGGFGRWGYIEVTDKQTAKAVLVKACQDLYDDAPIIGDPDQLDFNEVNRGA
;
A
#
# COMPACT_ATOMS: atom_id res chain seq x y z
N MET A 1 -4.32 29.12 6.86
CA MET A 1 -3.40 28.79 5.75
C MET A 1 -1.99 29.02 6.27
N ALA A 2 -1.18 27.99 6.43
CA ALA A 2 0.22 28.16 6.75
C ALA A 2 0.89 28.82 5.53
N GLU A 3 1.66 29.89 5.77
CA GLU A 3 2.46 30.48 4.71
C GLU A 3 3.39 29.40 4.15
N SER A 4 3.26 29.11 2.85
CA SER A 4 4.16 28.18 2.17
C SER A 4 5.58 28.78 2.21
N LEU A 5 6.51 28.06 2.80
CA LEU A 5 7.91 28.47 2.80
C LEU A 5 8.46 28.35 1.37
N SER A 6 9.02 29.43 0.86
CA SER A 6 9.44 29.54 -0.55
C SER A 6 10.64 28.66 -0.94
N ASP A 7 11.43 28.15 0.02
CA ASP A 7 12.62 27.35 -0.25
C ASP A 7 12.77 26.20 0.75
N PRO A 8 12.56 24.94 0.34
CA PRO A 8 12.72 23.77 1.19
C PRO A 8 14.18 23.38 1.45
N VAL A 9 15.14 23.92 0.70
CA VAL A 9 16.55 23.62 0.84
C VAL A 9 17.23 24.66 1.72
N LEU A 10 17.46 24.31 2.98
CA LEU A 10 17.99 25.20 3.99
C LEU A 10 19.51 25.24 4.05
N ASN A 11 20.19 24.13 3.74
CA ASN A 11 21.62 23.92 3.97
C ASN A 11 22.35 23.60 2.66
N GLY A 12 23.63 23.95 2.60
CA GLY A 12 24.54 23.48 1.55
C GLY A 12 24.81 21.97 1.69
N PRO A 13 24.94 21.22 0.59
CA PRO A 13 25.13 19.78 0.65
C PRO A 13 26.52 19.36 1.16
N TYR A 14 27.47 20.29 1.17
CA TYR A 14 28.87 20.04 1.54
C TYR A 14 29.21 20.51 2.94
N ASP A 15 28.33 21.26 3.55
CA ASP A 15 28.52 21.90 4.85
C ASP A 15 27.78 21.18 5.96
N VAL A 16 28.21 21.40 7.20
CA VAL A 16 27.46 20.92 8.37
C VAL A 16 26.10 21.59 8.39
N PRO A 17 24.98 20.82 8.42
CA PRO A 17 23.66 21.42 8.52
C PRO A 17 23.56 22.35 9.73
N SER A 18 23.12 23.60 9.50
CA SER A 18 23.05 24.68 10.50
C SER A 18 21.64 25.18 10.77
N ARG A 19 20.66 24.70 9.98
CA ARG A 19 19.25 25.06 10.10
C ARG A 19 18.38 23.83 9.80
N TYR A 20 17.22 23.78 10.42
CA TYR A 20 16.25 22.72 10.16
C TYR A 20 14.82 23.20 10.45
N PHE A 21 13.83 22.59 9.82
CA PHE A 21 12.43 22.88 10.11
C PHE A 21 12.00 22.24 11.42
N GLU A 22 11.30 23.02 12.24
CA GLU A 22 10.60 22.48 13.39
C GLU A 22 9.45 21.60 12.91
N ILE A 23 9.37 20.39 13.44
CA ILE A 23 8.30 19.42 13.16
C ILE A 23 7.39 19.36 14.38
N GLY A 24 6.19 19.91 14.26
CA GLY A 24 5.13 19.80 15.26
C GLY A 24 4.31 18.53 15.08
N THR A 25 3.26 18.40 15.88
CA THR A 25 2.29 17.29 15.80
C THR A 25 1.60 17.19 14.45
N ASN A 26 1.50 18.29 13.70
CA ASN A 26 0.81 18.39 12.39
C ASN A 26 1.77 18.58 11.20
N GLY A 27 3.04 18.19 11.36
CA GLY A 27 4.06 18.39 10.34
C GLY A 27 4.93 19.63 10.59
N PRO A 28 5.64 20.15 9.56
CA PRO A 28 6.47 21.34 9.70
C PRO A 28 5.65 22.55 10.16
N THR A 29 6.08 23.20 11.23
CA THR A 29 5.40 24.39 11.79
C THR A 29 5.62 25.65 10.98
N GLY A 30 6.50 25.61 9.98
CA GLY A 30 6.97 26.78 9.27
C GLY A 30 8.13 27.51 9.98
N THR A 31 8.46 27.12 11.20
CA THR A 31 9.57 27.69 11.97
C THR A 31 10.89 27.03 11.57
N ILE A 32 11.90 27.84 11.29
CA ILE A 32 13.27 27.36 11.05
C ILE A 32 14.07 27.50 12.33
N LEU A 33 14.54 26.38 12.84
CA LEU A 33 15.39 26.33 14.03
C LEU A 33 16.87 26.38 13.63
N GLN A 34 17.67 27.08 14.47
CA GLN A 34 19.11 27.19 14.29
C GLN A 34 19.82 25.97 14.90
N GLY A 35 20.88 25.52 14.25
CA GLY A 35 21.65 24.34 14.66
C GLY A 35 21.39 23.13 13.77
N ARG A 36 21.91 22.00 14.19
CA ARG A 36 21.68 20.73 13.51
C ARG A 36 20.51 19.98 14.14
N ARG A 37 19.64 19.41 13.33
CA ARG A 37 18.54 18.54 13.79
C ARG A 37 19.10 17.44 14.70
N PRO A 38 18.58 17.26 15.93
CA PRO A 38 18.98 16.14 16.79
C PRO A 38 18.66 14.80 16.11
N SER A 39 19.52 13.81 16.32
CA SER A 39 19.19 12.43 15.91
C SER A 39 18.11 11.87 16.83
N GLN A 40 16.99 11.46 16.26
CA GLN A 40 15.82 10.93 16.96
C GLN A 40 15.33 9.65 16.28
N SER A 41 14.75 8.74 17.05
CA SER A 41 14.03 7.57 16.54
C SER A 41 12.60 7.57 17.06
N TYR A 42 11.70 7.08 16.22
CA TYR A 42 10.29 6.94 16.54
C TYR A 42 10.03 5.51 16.97
N ILE A 43 9.61 5.31 18.21
CA ILE A 43 9.30 3.99 18.77
C ILE A 43 7.78 3.86 18.80
N PRO A 44 7.17 2.94 18.03
CA PRO A 44 5.76 2.69 18.09
C PRO A 44 5.34 2.25 19.50
N ILE A 45 4.30 2.85 20.06
CA ILE A 45 3.73 2.38 21.34
C ILE A 45 2.90 1.13 21.03
N PRO A 46 3.21 -0.04 21.61
CA PRO A 46 2.42 -1.23 21.39
C PRO A 46 0.98 -1.00 21.87
N PRO A 47 -0.04 -1.41 21.09
CA PRO A 47 -1.42 -1.30 21.51
C PRO A 47 -1.65 -2.05 22.83
N PRO A 48 -2.51 -1.54 23.73
CA PRO A 48 -2.75 -2.18 25.01
C PRO A 48 -3.19 -3.63 24.81
N LYS A 49 -2.59 -4.55 25.57
CA LYS A 49 -2.84 -6.01 25.47
C LYS A 49 -4.34 -6.27 25.63
N LYS A 50 -5.03 -6.69 24.58
CA LYS A 50 -6.39 -7.21 24.65
C LYS A 50 -6.36 -8.46 25.52
N GLY A 51 -7.11 -8.44 26.63
CA GLY A 51 -7.34 -9.63 27.45
C GLY A 51 -7.87 -10.78 26.57
N ARG A 52 -7.43 -12.00 26.82
CA ARG A 52 -7.85 -13.21 26.13
C ARG A 52 -9.38 -13.42 26.26
N GLY A 53 -10.15 -12.80 25.36
CA GLY A 53 -11.55 -13.10 25.10
C GLY A 53 -11.67 -13.51 23.65
N LYS A 54 -12.08 -14.74 23.37
CA LYS A 54 -12.42 -15.23 22.03
C LYS A 54 -13.60 -14.40 21.49
N GLY A 55 -13.38 -13.70 20.37
CA GLY A 55 -14.46 -13.22 19.52
C GLY A 55 -14.76 -11.72 19.62
N SER A 56 -13.91 -10.89 19.04
CA SER A 56 -14.34 -9.60 18.45
C SER A 56 -13.36 -9.25 17.32
N GLN A 57 -13.92 -8.93 16.15
CA GLN A 57 -13.13 -8.33 15.06
C GLN A 57 -12.53 -7.03 15.58
N PRO A 58 -11.25 -6.73 15.30
CA PRO A 58 -10.68 -5.44 15.64
C PRO A 58 -11.38 -4.34 14.83
N PRO A 59 -11.72 -3.20 15.42
CA PRO A 59 -12.21 -2.06 14.67
C PRO A 59 -11.11 -1.55 13.73
N LEU A 60 -11.49 -1.19 12.53
CA LEU A 60 -10.61 -0.68 11.46
C LEU A 60 -9.84 0.60 11.82
N GLN A 61 -10.24 1.30 12.87
CA GLN A 61 -9.60 2.51 13.37
C GLN A 61 -8.28 2.26 14.11
N ASP A 62 -8.01 1.04 14.59
CA ASP A 62 -6.80 0.75 15.39
C ASP A 62 -5.50 0.75 14.54
N ASP A 63 -5.59 0.54 13.21
CA ASP A 63 -4.39 0.49 12.36
C ASP A 63 -3.86 1.89 11.98
N LEU A 64 -4.72 2.90 11.90
CA LEU A 64 -4.31 4.29 11.64
C LEU A 64 -3.77 4.97 12.90
N LEU A 65 -4.35 4.63 14.05
CA LEU A 65 -3.97 5.14 15.37
C LEU A 65 -2.61 4.62 15.86
N SER A 66 -2.13 3.51 15.32
CA SER A 66 -0.78 3.00 15.65
C SER A 66 0.33 3.91 15.11
N LEU A 67 0.09 4.67 14.05
CA LEU A 67 1.03 5.66 13.51
C LEU A 67 1.05 6.98 14.33
N THR A 68 0.02 7.24 15.15
CA THR A 68 -0.10 8.46 15.95
C THR A 68 0.43 8.33 17.38
N HIS A 69 0.83 7.13 17.81
CA HIS A 69 1.33 6.85 19.16
C HIS A 69 2.81 6.47 19.12
N GLU A 70 3.62 7.29 18.46
CA GLU A 70 5.08 7.12 18.45
C GLU A 70 5.69 7.95 19.59
N THR A 71 6.51 7.31 20.42
CA THR A 71 7.35 8.03 21.37
C THR A 71 8.64 8.41 20.68
N VAL A 72 8.93 9.70 20.63
CA VAL A 72 10.21 10.21 20.12
C VAL A 72 11.28 9.96 21.17
N ALA A 73 12.31 9.19 20.83
CA ALA A 73 13.48 8.98 21.67
C ALA A 73 14.70 9.64 21.03
N GLU A 74 15.44 10.42 21.80
CA GLU A 74 16.70 10.98 21.34
C GLU A 74 17.80 9.90 21.33
N ASN A 75 18.60 9.94 20.26
CA ASN A 75 19.74 9.01 20.11
C ASN A 75 20.99 9.66 20.73
N ASP A 76 21.09 9.62 22.08
CA ASP A 76 22.13 10.29 22.85
C ASP A 76 23.54 9.98 22.39
N LEU A 77 23.84 8.70 22.06
CA LEU A 77 25.14 8.29 21.57
C LEU A 77 25.53 9.03 20.29
N ILE A 78 24.60 9.11 19.33
CA ILE A 78 24.85 9.76 18.03
C ILE A 78 25.00 11.28 18.23
N ASN A 79 24.14 11.89 19.02
CA ASN A 79 24.16 13.34 19.28
C ASN A 79 25.47 13.75 19.98
N ALA A 80 25.91 12.97 20.97
CA ALA A 80 27.17 13.22 21.67
C ALA A 80 28.39 12.98 20.76
N LEU A 81 28.39 11.93 19.91
CA LEU A 81 29.43 11.70 18.90
C LEU A 81 29.54 12.87 17.92
N ARG A 82 28.43 13.44 17.48
CA ARG A 82 28.43 14.62 16.59
C ARG A 82 29.19 15.80 17.21
N HIS A 83 29.00 16.06 18.51
CA HIS A 83 29.75 17.09 19.22
C HIS A 83 31.25 16.77 19.29
N ALA A 84 31.61 15.54 19.64
CA ALA A 84 33.00 15.11 19.68
C ALA A 84 33.67 15.20 18.28
N MET A 85 32.94 14.91 17.20
CA MET A 85 33.42 15.01 15.83
C MET A 85 33.73 16.45 15.39
N VAL A 86 32.90 17.42 15.80
CA VAL A 86 33.18 18.86 15.53
C VAL A 86 34.52 19.28 16.15
N ASP A 87 34.76 18.87 17.38
CA ASP A 87 35.99 19.21 18.07
C ASP A 87 37.22 18.48 17.48
N TRP A 88 37.04 17.22 17.10
CA TRP A 88 38.07 16.41 16.45
C TRP A 88 38.51 16.99 15.10
N ARG A 89 37.57 17.43 14.26
CA ARG A 89 37.84 18.14 12.99
C ARG A 89 38.62 19.42 13.24
N ARG A 90 38.12 20.26 14.17
CA ARG A 90 38.76 21.53 14.50
C ARG A 90 40.22 21.37 14.97
N ARG A 91 40.53 20.32 15.67
CA ARG A 91 41.90 19.98 16.13
C ARG A 91 42.78 19.31 15.06
N GLY A 92 42.32 19.16 13.82
CA GLY A 92 43.07 18.58 12.70
C GLY A 92 43.27 17.07 12.80
N TYR A 93 42.24 16.36 13.26
CA TYR A 93 42.17 14.88 13.28
C TYR A 93 43.21 14.19 14.13
N PRO A 94 43.41 14.55 15.41
CA PRO A 94 44.40 13.92 16.27
C PRO A 94 44.14 12.43 16.44
N GLY A 95 45.22 11.64 16.64
CA GLY A 95 45.13 10.19 16.82
C GLY A 95 45.10 9.36 15.54
N THR A 96 45.04 9.98 14.36
CA THR A 96 45.08 9.32 13.07
C THR A 96 46.50 9.16 12.50
N THR A 97 46.68 8.24 11.55
CA THR A 97 47.92 8.14 10.77
C THR A 97 48.06 9.32 9.83
N SER A 98 49.27 9.56 9.30
CA SER A 98 49.54 10.59 8.29
C SER A 98 48.74 10.32 7.00
N THR A 99 48.61 9.05 6.58
CA THR A 99 47.82 8.62 5.44
C THR A 99 46.34 8.92 5.66
N THR A 100 45.79 8.58 6.81
CA THR A 100 44.39 8.89 7.16
C THR A 100 44.12 10.38 7.19
N ARG A 101 44.98 11.16 7.84
CA ARG A 101 44.84 12.61 7.88
C ARG A 101 44.84 13.23 6.50
N ARG A 102 45.70 12.72 5.60
CA ARG A 102 45.75 13.17 4.21
C ARG A 102 44.47 12.88 3.46
N LEU A 103 43.85 11.70 3.62
CA LEU A 103 42.55 11.38 3.04
C LEU A 103 41.44 12.27 3.61
N LEU A 104 41.41 12.47 4.92
CA LEU A 104 40.40 13.32 5.57
C LEU A 104 40.45 14.76 5.08
N LEU A 105 41.69 15.31 4.93
CA LEU A 105 41.90 16.65 4.35
C LEU A 105 41.50 16.72 2.87
N HIS A 106 41.82 15.70 2.09
CA HIS A 106 41.41 15.61 0.68
C HIS A 106 39.88 15.56 0.52
N TRP A 107 39.18 14.84 1.38
CA TRP A 107 37.71 14.77 1.36
C TRP A 107 37.04 16.06 1.83
N ALA A 108 37.73 16.85 2.64
CA ALA A 108 37.25 18.15 3.12
C ALA A 108 37.62 19.31 2.20
N ASP A 109 38.44 19.10 1.18
CA ASP A 109 38.92 20.15 0.29
C ASP A 109 37.79 20.72 -0.58
N GLU A 110 37.54 21.99 -0.42
CA GLU A 110 36.46 22.71 -1.14
C GLU A 110 36.81 23.03 -2.60
N THR A 111 38.06 22.92 -2.99
CA THR A 111 38.54 23.22 -4.35
C THR A 111 38.36 22.07 -5.32
N ARG A 112 37.96 20.91 -4.85
CA ARG A 112 37.74 19.71 -5.67
C ARG A 112 36.57 19.90 -6.61
N GLU A 113 36.72 19.46 -7.84
CA GLU A 113 35.62 19.41 -8.83
C GLU A 113 34.53 18.44 -8.38
N ASN A 114 34.92 17.24 -7.89
CA ASN A 114 34.01 16.24 -7.36
C ASN A 114 34.01 16.28 -5.81
N ARG A 115 33.34 17.29 -5.22
CA ARG A 115 33.26 17.44 -3.77
C ARG A 115 32.49 16.27 -3.13
N ILE A 116 32.96 15.84 -1.97
CA ILE A 116 32.28 14.85 -1.12
C ILE A 116 31.15 15.53 -0.32
N LEU A 117 29.94 14.96 -0.37
CA LEU A 117 28.83 15.47 0.43
C LEU A 117 29.12 15.38 1.92
N PHE A 118 28.63 16.32 2.69
CA PHE A 118 28.86 16.34 4.13
C PHE A 118 28.45 15.04 4.82
N CYS A 119 27.29 14.47 4.47
CA CYS A 119 26.81 13.21 5.06
C CYS A 119 27.76 12.02 4.78
N GLN A 120 28.38 11.98 3.60
CA GLN A 120 29.35 10.94 3.24
C GLN A 120 30.65 11.10 4.06
N ARG A 121 31.11 12.36 4.13
CA ARG A 121 32.31 12.69 4.93
C ARG A 121 32.09 12.36 6.39
N GLU A 122 30.99 12.80 6.98
CA GLU A 122 30.67 12.53 8.38
C GLU A 122 30.59 11.05 8.71
N ALA A 123 29.92 10.25 7.89
CA ALA A 123 29.82 8.80 8.09
C ALA A 123 31.21 8.12 8.07
N ALA A 124 32.05 8.46 7.10
CA ALA A 124 33.41 7.93 7.00
C ALA A 124 34.28 8.42 8.18
N GLU A 125 34.23 9.70 8.50
CA GLU A 125 34.97 10.32 9.61
C GLU A 125 34.60 9.66 10.95
N THR A 126 33.30 9.41 11.22
CA THR A 126 32.85 8.76 12.46
C THR A 126 33.39 7.34 12.58
N ALA A 127 33.35 6.57 11.49
CA ALA A 127 33.92 5.21 11.47
C ALA A 127 35.44 5.23 11.71
N ILE A 128 36.19 6.18 11.12
CA ILE A 128 37.63 6.35 11.29
C ILE A 128 37.93 6.83 12.70
N PHE A 129 37.18 7.77 13.25
CA PHE A 129 37.35 8.26 14.62
C PHE A 129 37.28 7.09 15.64
N LEU A 130 36.22 6.27 15.54
CA LEU A 130 36.03 5.13 16.42
C LEU A 130 37.10 4.04 16.25
N ALA A 131 37.64 3.87 15.04
CA ALA A 131 38.63 2.86 14.76
C ALA A 131 40.09 3.30 15.10
N GLU A 132 40.44 4.57 14.88
CA GLU A 132 41.81 5.05 15.07
C GLU A 132 41.97 5.96 16.29
N ALA A 133 41.12 6.96 16.47
CA ALA A 133 41.30 7.97 17.52
C ALA A 133 40.75 7.51 18.87
N ALA A 134 39.69 6.74 18.91
CA ALA A 134 39.02 6.31 20.15
C ALA A 134 39.87 5.46 21.07
N GLY A 135 40.88 4.76 20.56
CA GLY A 135 41.80 3.98 21.37
C GLY A 135 43.04 4.76 21.83
N ARG A 136 43.19 6.07 21.54
CA ARG A 136 44.39 6.85 21.75
C ARG A 136 44.22 8.14 22.50
N THR A 137 43.01 8.59 22.65
CA THR A 137 42.65 9.79 23.42
C THR A 137 41.67 9.39 24.50
N ALA A 138 41.87 9.93 25.74
CA ALA A 138 41.02 9.58 26.88
C ALA A 138 39.55 9.88 26.63
N ASP A 139 39.27 11.00 25.93
CA ASP A 139 37.90 11.45 25.62
C ASP A 139 37.15 10.53 24.65
N ALA A 140 37.84 9.75 23.86
CA ALA A 140 37.29 8.85 22.86
C ALA A 140 37.19 7.38 23.31
N ALA A 141 37.88 7.01 24.43
CA ALA A 141 37.87 5.64 24.92
C ALA A 141 36.48 5.16 25.35
N ASP A 142 35.63 6.04 25.90
CA ASP A 142 34.28 5.71 26.35
C ASP A 142 33.36 5.39 25.21
N TRP A 143 33.49 6.05 24.03
CA TRP A 143 32.67 5.78 22.85
C TRP A 143 32.91 4.36 22.33
N ARG A 144 34.12 3.94 22.26
CA ARG A 144 34.49 2.59 21.84
C ARG A 144 33.94 1.55 22.80
N LYS A 145 34.04 1.78 24.10
CA LYS A 145 33.51 0.89 25.14
C LYS A 145 31.98 0.74 25.01
N ARG A 146 31.24 1.84 24.83
CA ARG A 146 29.79 1.80 24.63
C ARG A 146 29.39 1.00 23.38
N LEU A 147 30.14 1.16 22.28
CA LEU A 147 29.93 0.39 21.07
C LEU A 147 30.19 -1.10 21.27
N ASP A 148 31.27 -1.43 21.97
CA ASP A 148 31.63 -2.82 22.27
C ASP A 148 30.59 -3.47 23.21
N GLU A 149 30.04 -2.74 24.18
CA GLU A 149 28.93 -3.18 25.03
C GLU A 149 27.64 -3.45 24.23
N ALA A 150 27.31 -2.57 23.30
CA ALA A 150 26.17 -2.76 22.40
C ALA A 150 26.36 -4.01 21.52
N ASN A 151 27.58 -4.20 20.98
CA ASN A 151 27.89 -5.36 20.16
C ASN A 151 27.87 -6.67 20.96
N ALA A 152 28.32 -6.65 22.21
CA ALA A 152 28.23 -7.81 23.10
C ALA A 152 26.76 -8.20 23.38
N THR A 153 25.88 -7.22 23.55
CA THR A 153 24.49 -7.45 23.92
C THR A 153 23.62 -7.88 22.72
N TYR A 154 23.87 -7.29 21.55
CA TYR A 154 22.95 -7.42 20.40
C TYR A 154 23.53 -8.15 19.20
N ASN A 155 24.87 -8.36 19.15
CA ASN A 155 25.57 -8.89 17.98
C ASN A 155 26.49 -10.07 18.30
N ASP A 156 26.29 -10.71 19.44
CA ASP A 156 27.19 -11.83 19.92
C ASP A 156 28.67 -11.48 19.83
N GLY A 157 29.02 -10.22 20.08
CA GLY A 157 30.41 -9.72 20.07
C GLY A 157 30.99 -9.46 18.67
N LEU A 158 30.22 -9.56 17.59
CA LEU A 158 30.67 -9.12 16.27
C LEU A 158 30.97 -7.61 16.28
N PRO A 159 32.12 -7.16 15.72
CA PRO A 159 32.53 -5.74 15.75
C PRO A 159 31.78 -4.92 14.71
N ARG A 160 30.49 -4.66 14.96
CA ARG A 160 29.59 -3.93 14.02
C ARG A 160 29.58 -2.44 14.31
N VAL A 161 29.46 -1.66 13.23
CA VAL A 161 29.35 -0.20 13.23
C VAL A 161 28.29 0.17 12.21
N ALA A 162 27.14 0.67 12.64
CA ALA A 162 26.07 1.06 11.72
C ALA A 162 26.09 2.56 11.40
N LEU A 163 25.97 2.86 10.11
CA LEU A 163 25.95 4.19 9.52
C LEU A 163 24.58 4.39 8.87
N LYS A 164 23.70 5.13 9.53
CA LYS A 164 22.38 5.49 8.99
C LYS A 164 22.54 6.63 8.01
N MET A 165 22.17 6.38 6.77
CA MET A 165 22.28 7.31 5.67
C MET A 165 21.05 7.26 4.79
N ALA A 166 20.35 8.37 4.63
CA ALA A 166 19.17 8.45 3.78
C ALA A 166 19.39 7.83 2.39
N THR A 167 18.34 7.27 1.80
CA THR A 167 18.41 6.78 0.42
C THR A 167 18.79 7.94 -0.51
N GLY A 168 19.70 7.69 -1.45
CA GLY A 168 20.20 8.75 -2.36
C GLY A 168 21.39 9.56 -1.84
N SER A 169 21.76 9.46 -0.55
CA SER A 169 22.88 10.19 0.04
C SER A 169 24.28 9.63 -0.29
N GLY A 170 24.36 8.49 -0.99
CA GLY A 170 25.61 7.93 -1.50
C GLY A 170 26.31 6.95 -0.59
N LYS A 171 25.62 5.99 0.01
CA LYS A 171 26.17 4.87 0.80
C LYS A 171 27.38 4.19 0.13
N THR A 172 27.30 3.95 -1.19
CA THR A 172 28.38 3.32 -1.95
C THR A 172 29.67 4.16 -1.99
N VAL A 173 29.56 5.48 -1.98
CA VAL A 173 30.73 6.39 -1.90
C VAL A 173 31.43 6.22 -0.54
N VAL A 174 30.66 6.12 0.54
CA VAL A 174 31.21 5.87 1.90
C VAL A 174 31.92 4.52 1.96
N MET A 175 31.38 3.48 1.35
CA MET A 175 32.08 2.19 1.23
C MET A 175 33.42 2.37 0.52
N ALA A 176 33.47 3.07 -0.62
CA ALA A 176 34.71 3.34 -1.35
C ALA A 176 35.72 4.14 -0.51
N MET A 177 35.26 5.16 0.24
CA MET A 177 36.09 5.93 1.14
C MET A 177 36.72 5.03 2.25
N LEU A 178 35.93 4.15 2.86
CA LEU A 178 36.39 3.25 3.91
C LEU A 178 37.32 2.15 3.36
N ILE A 179 37.08 1.63 2.15
CA ILE A 179 37.97 0.69 1.44
C ILE A 179 39.31 1.37 1.14
N ALA A 180 39.28 2.59 0.62
CA ALA A 180 40.50 3.36 0.35
C ALA A 180 41.29 3.61 1.62
N TRP A 181 40.63 4.07 2.69
CA TRP A 181 41.25 4.31 3.98
C TRP A 181 41.95 3.06 4.53
N GLN A 182 41.27 1.92 4.54
CA GLN A 182 41.77 0.65 5.04
C GLN A 182 42.96 0.15 4.18
N THR A 183 42.78 0.13 2.86
CA THR A 183 43.77 -0.36 1.91
C THR A 183 45.07 0.44 1.94
N LEU A 184 44.97 1.76 1.86
CA LEU A 184 46.11 2.65 1.85
C LEU A 184 46.92 2.57 3.16
N ASN A 185 46.19 2.59 4.29
CA ASN A 185 46.87 2.42 5.56
C ASN A 185 47.53 1.04 5.70
N LYS A 186 46.92 -0.04 5.22
CA LYS A 186 47.53 -1.37 5.22
C LYS A 186 48.77 -1.42 4.32
N ALA A 187 48.75 -0.75 3.17
CA ALA A 187 49.87 -0.68 2.25
C ALA A 187 51.07 0.09 2.83
N TYR A 188 50.83 1.21 3.53
CA TYR A 188 51.90 2.02 4.16
C TYR A 188 52.29 1.51 5.55
N HIS A 189 51.44 0.77 6.24
CA HIS A 189 51.68 0.18 7.58
C HIS A 189 51.39 -1.32 7.58
N PRO A 190 52.16 -2.18 6.88
CA PRO A 190 51.84 -3.61 6.67
C PRO A 190 51.73 -4.40 7.97
N ARG A 191 52.43 -3.96 9.02
CA ARG A 191 52.44 -4.61 10.34
C ARG A 191 51.30 -4.18 11.25
N ALA A 192 50.58 -3.14 10.88
CA ALA A 192 49.47 -2.65 11.69
C ALA A 192 48.24 -3.60 11.54
N ASP A 193 47.90 -4.26 12.63
CA ASP A 193 46.79 -5.21 12.67
C ASP A 193 45.42 -4.57 12.60
N ARG A 194 45.32 -3.26 12.84
CA ARG A 194 44.02 -2.52 12.77
C ARG A 194 43.55 -2.26 11.37
N PHE A 195 44.36 -2.44 10.33
CA PHE A 195 43.99 -2.21 8.93
C PHE A 195 43.95 -3.50 8.13
N SER A 196 43.11 -3.53 7.11
CA SER A 196 42.96 -4.64 6.19
C SER A 196 42.94 -4.16 4.74
N ASN A 197 43.29 -5.04 3.82
CA ASN A 197 43.09 -4.86 2.38
C ASN A 197 42.16 -5.94 1.80
N ARG A 198 41.43 -6.65 2.65
CA ARG A 198 40.48 -7.70 2.24
C ARG A 198 39.06 -7.32 2.68
N PHE A 199 38.19 -7.28 1.69
CA PHE A 199 36.85 -6.75 1.86
C PHE A 199 35.79 -7.72 1.34
N LEU A 200 34.82 -8.02 2.16
CA LEU A 200 33.64 -8.77 1.81
C LEU A 200 32.43 -7.82 1.84
N VAL A 201 31.82 -7.59 0.68
CA VAL A 201 30.58 -6.82 0.59
C VAL A 201 29.43 -7.78 0.44
N VAL A 202 28.46 -7.70 1.34
CA VAL A 202 27.27 -8.54 1.35
C VAL A 202 26.04 -7.68 1.06
N THR A 203 25.19 -8.17 0.14
CA THR A 203 24.00 -7.49 -0.32
C THR A 203 22.78 -8.38 -0.21
N PRO A 204 21.54 -7.83 -0.13
CA PRO A 204 20.35 -8.65 -0.13
C PRO A 204 20.10 -9.33 -1.50
N GLY A 205 20.35 -8.66 -2.62
CA GLY A 205 20.02 -9.15 -3.95
C GLY A 205 21.19 -9.23 -4.94
N VAL A 206 20.99 -9.97 -6.03
CA VAL A 206 21.99 -10.12 -7.11
C VAL A 206 22.18 -8.82 -7.88
N THR A 207 21.10 -8.09 -8.12
CA THR A 207 21.10 -6.81 -8.84
C THR A 207 22.00 -5.76 -8.19
N ILE A 208 22.01 -5.71 -6.86
CA ILE A 208 22.86 -4.80 -6.10
C ILE A 208 24.33 -5.19 -6.24
N ARG A 209 24.62 -6.47 -6.26
CA ARG A 209 25.97 -6.98 -6.43
C ARG A 209 26.64 -6.41 -7.69
N ASP A 210 25.94 -6.40 -8.80
CA ASP A 210 26.50 -5.94 -10.09
C ASP A 210 26.73 -4.41 -10.10
N ARG A 211 25.95 -3.65 -9.36
CA ARG A 211 26.18 -2.21 -9.15
C ARG A 211 27.38 -1.88 -8.28
N LEU A 212 27.68 -2.72 -7.29
CA LEU A 212 28.75 -2.48 -6.34
C LEU A 212 30.14 -2.81 -6.91
N ARG A 213 30.25 -3.27 -8.16
CA ARG A 213 31.53 -3.43 -8.84
C ARG A 213 32.35 -2.14 -8.92
N VAL A 214 31.71 -0.98 -8.87
CA VAL A 214 32.37 0.33 -8.81
C VAL A 214 33.28 0.50 -7.59
N LEU A 215 33.18 -0.41 -6.60
CA LEU A 215 34.07 -0.51 -5.45
C LEU A 215 35.38 -1.27 -5.75
N ASP A 216 35.46 -1.99 -6.88
CA ASP A 216 36.69 -2.67 -7.30
C ASP A 216 37.63 -1.66 -7.96
N PRO A 217 38.83 -1.41 -7.42
CA PRO A 217 39.80 -0.52 -8.05
C PRO A 217 40.23 -0.94 -9.45
N GLY A 218 40.03 -2.19 -9.82
CA GLY A 218 40.33 -2.74 -11.16
C GLY A 218 39.22 -2.49 -12.20
N ASP A 219 38.03 -2.08 -11.77
CA ASP A 219 36.93 -1.79 -12.70
C ASP A 219 37.15 -0.44 -13.40
N PRO A 220 36.99 -0.36 -14.74
CA PRO A 220 37.13 0.91 -15.48
C PRO A 220 36.21 2.04 -14.99
N GLY A 221 35.05 1.68 -14.38
CA GLY A 221 34.10 2.65 -13.85
C GLY A 221 34.21 2.81 -12.33
N ASN A 222 35.35 2.51 -11.73
CA ASN A 222 35.55 2.57 -10.28
C ASN A 222 35.35 3.99 -9.74
N TYR A 223 34.86 4.07 -8.49
CA TYR A 223 34.59 5.36 -7.83
C TYR A 223 35.84 6.09 -7.37
N TYR A 224 36.98 5.41 -7.22
CA TYR A 224 38.20 6.03 -6.76
C TYR A 224 38.72 7.04 -7.77
N ASP A 225 38.59 6.72 -9.06
CA ASP A 225 38.96 7.62 -10.18
C ASP A 225 37.79 8.52 -10.57
N ALA A 226 36.59 7.94 -10.80
CA ALA A 226 35.45 8.67 -11.32
C ALA A 226 34.95 9.78 -10.36
N ARG A 227 35.19 9.63 -9.05
CA ARG A 227 34.81 10.62 -8.02
C ARG A 227 35.98 11.21 -7.27
N ASP A 228 37.19 11.00 -7.75
CA ASP A 228 38.43 11.49 -7.12
C ASP A 228 38.50 11.23 -5.59
N ILE A 229 38.12 9.99 -5.16
CA ILE A 229 38.10 9.64 -3.72
C ILE A 229 39.52 9.58 -3.16
N VAL A 230 40.52 9.29 -3.98
CA VAL A 230 41.91 9.12 -3.55
C VAL A 230 42.83 10.06 -4.30
N PRO A 231 43.71 10.80 -3.62
CA PRO A 231 44.75 11.61 -4.27
C PRO A 231 45.53 10.82 -5.32
N ALA A 232 45.85 11.43 -6.43
CA ALA A 232 46.42 10.77 -7.63
C ALA A 232 47.73 9.96 -7.32
N ASP A 233 48.57 10.48 -6.48
CA ASP A 233 49.86 9.83 -6.08
C ASP A 233 49.66 8.59 -5.15
N LEU A 234 48.50 8.44 -4.50
CA LEU A 234 48.16 7.30 -3.66
C LEU A 234 47.41 6.20 -4.42
N ARG A 235 46.87 6.47 -5.60
CA ARG A 235 45.97 5.55 -6.35
C ARG A 235 46.62 4.22 -6.69
N ALA A 236 47.90 4.24 -7.06
CA ALA A 236 48.65 3.00 -7.39
C ALA A 236 48.62 1.95 -6.27
N LYS A 237 48.50 2.35 -5.03
CA LYS A 237 48.46 1.43 -3.87
C LYS A 237 47.09 0.77 -3.66
N LEU A 238 46.02 1.29 -4.29
CA LEU A 238 44.71 0.69 -4.22
C LEU A 238 44.64 -0.68 -4.91
N SER A 239 45.50 -0.96 -5.90
CA SER A 239 45.56 -2.25 -6.57
C SER A 239 45.85 -3.43 -5.63
N THR A 240 46.27 -3.16 -4.38
CA THR A 240 46.44 -4.18 -3.34
C THR A 240 45.12 -4.60 -2.66
N ALA A 241 44.03 -3.91 -2.89
CA ALA A 241 42.72 -4.28 -2.34
C ALA A 241 42.20 -5.58 -2.96
N GLN A 242 41.67 -6.44 -2.11
CA GLN A 242 41.04 -7.69 -2.51
C GLN A 242 39.54 -7.58 -2.11
N LEU A 243 38.68 -7.56 -3.11
CA LEU A 243 37.24 -7.37 -2.92
C LEU A 243 36.45 -8.60 -3.36
N ILE A 244 35.54 -9.04 -2.54
CA ILE A 244 34.50 -10.01 -2.90
C ILE A 244 33.14 -9.34 -2.64
N VAL A 245 32.33 -9.26 -3.69
CA VAL A 245 30.94 -8.81 -3.60
C VAL A 245 30.03 -10.02 -3.77
N THR A 246 29.14 -10.23 -2.81
CA THR A 246 28.24 -11.39 -2.78
C THR A 246 26.87 -11.01 -2.21
N ASN A 247 25.88 -11.91 -2.35
CA ASN A 247 24.59 -11.78 -1.69
C ASN A 247 24.50 -12.74 -0.49
N TYR A 248 23.59 -12.48 0.44
CA TYR A 248 23.43 -13.29 1.66
C TYR A 248 23.03 -14.75 1.37
N HIS A 249 22.35 -15.03 0.23
CA HIS A 249 21.98 -16.39 -0.16
C HIS A 249 23.21 -17.31 -0.32
N THR A 250 24.37 -16.73 -0.59
CA THR A 250 25.59 -17.53 -0.69
C THR A 250 26.03 -18.15 0.65
N PHE A 251 25.50 -17.68 1.77
CA PHE A 251 25.69 -18.31 3.09
C PHE A 251 24.76 -19.51 3.32
N LEU A 252 23.78 -19.75 2.46
CA LEU A 252 22.99 -20.98 2.54
C LEU A 252 23.87 -22.18 2.20
N ALA A 253 23.81 -23.19 3.07
CA ALA A 253 24.48 -24.47 2.83
C ALA A 253 23.83 -25.16 1.62
N ARG A 254 24.63 -25.59 0.66
CA ARG A 254 24.18 -26.37 -0.49
C ARG A 254 24.02 -27.83 -0.08
N ASP A 255 23.01 -28.50 -0.62
CA ASP A 255 22.93 -29.95 -0.53
C ASP A 255 23.98 -30.54 -1.48
N ALA A 256 24.82 -31.44 -0.97
CA ALA A 256 25.72 -32.20 -1.81
C ALA A 256 24.88 -32.94 -2.86
N LYS A 257 25.28 -32.84 -4.14
CA LYS A 257 24.58 -33.30 -5.36
C LYS A 257 23.56 -34.39 -5.07
N GLU A 258 22.29 -34.13 -5.45
CA GLU A 258 21.21 -35.11 -5.38
C GLU A 258 21.70 -36.48 -5.83
N ILE A 259 21.79 -37.40 -4.91
CA ILE A 259 21.85 -38.81 -5.24
C ILE A 259 20.45 -39.13 -5.74
N ARG A 260 20.28 -39.19 -7.08
CA ARG A 260 19.03 -39.54 -7.72
C ARG A 260 18.56 -40.86 -7.12
N GLY A 261 17.43 -40.84 -6.38
CA GLY A 261 16.75 -42.06 -5.95
C GLY A 261 16.44 -42.25 -4.47
N VAL A 262 16.82 -41.31 -3.57
CA VAL A 262 16.44 -41.41 -2.16
C VAL A 262 15.32 -40.41 -1.82
N ALA A 263 14.12 -40.94 -1.54
CA ALA A 263 12.97 -40.14 -1.17
C ALA A 263 13.25 -39.32 0.13
N SER A 264 12.75 -38.08 0.19
CA SER A 264 12.90 -37.13 1.30
C SER A 264 12.56 -37.74 2.68
N ASN A 265 11.57 -38.62 2.74
CA ASN A 265 11.16 -39.32 3.97
C ASN A 265 12.16 -40.36 4.46
N THR A 266 12.81 -41.07 3.56
CA THR A 266 13.86 -42.05 3.89
C THR A 266 15.10 -41.36 4.46
N ARG A 267 15.42 -40.17 3.95
CA ARG A 267 16.50 -39.32 4.43
C ARG A 267 16.26 -38.84 5.88
N LYS A 268 15.03 -38.41 6.21
CA LYS A 268 14.61 -38.02 7.57
C LYS A 268 14.72 -39.17 8.58
N ILE A 269 14.41 -40.38 8.19
CA ILE A 269 14.45 -41.59 9.04
C ILE A 269 15.90 -42.04 9.29
N LEU A 270 16.77 -41.96 8.28
CA LEU A 270 18.19 -42.34 8.40
C LEU A 270 19.02 -41.38 9.25
N LEU A 271 18.59 -40.11 9.37
CA LEU A 271 19.38 -39.07 10.06
C LEU A 271 19.03 -38.91 11.53
N ALA A 272 17.95 -39.43 12.04
CA ALA A 272 17.54 -39.51 13.47
C ALA A 272 18.36 -38.63 14.43
N GLY A 273 18.42 -37.31 14.19
CA GLY A 273 19.08 -36.35 15.06
C GLY A 273 20.61 -36.20 14.88
N LYS A 274 21.24 -36.84 13.88
CA LYS A 274 22.65 -36.64 13.52
C LYS A 274 22.80 -35.56 12.43
N ALA A 275 23.96 -34.88 12.42
CA ALA A 275 24.30 -33.93 11.36
C ALA A 275 24.17 -34.57 9.96
N ASP A 276 23.47 -33.89 9.05
CA ASP A 276 23.26 -34.41 7.70
C ASP A 276 24.58 -34.41 6.90
N PRO A 277 25.13 -35.57 6.59
CA PRO A 277 26.42 -35.68 5.87
C PRO A 277 26.31 -35.16 4.40
N PHE A 278 25.11 -34.90 3.92
CA PHE A 278 24.84 -34.38 2.58
C PHE A 278 24.66 -32.85 2.56
N LYS A 279 24.73 -32.17 3.69
CA LYS A 279 24.78 -30.72 3.76
C LYS A 279 26.21 -30.22 3.85
N GLU A 280 26.46 -29.13 3.09
CA GLU A 280 27.75 -28.41 3.16
C GLU A 280 28.01 -27.93 4.60
N SER A 281 29.22 -28.16 5.13
CA SER A 281 29.59 -27.69 6.46
C SER A 281 29.75 -26.15 6.48
N GLU A 282 29.55 -25.50 7.65
CA GLU A 282 29.79 -24.06 7.82
C GLU A 282 31.15 -23.62 7.27
N GLN A 283 32.19 -24.40 7.54
CA GLN A 283 33.54 -24.12 7.06
C GLN A 283 33.65 -24.19 5.53
N ALA A 284 32.97 -25.15 4.90
CA ALA A 284 32.92 -25.28 3.44
C ALA A 284 32.17 -24.09 2.81
N VAL A 285 31.04 -23.67 3.43
CA VAL A 285 30.30 -22.46 3.03
C VAL A 285 31.20 -21.24 3.07
N VAL A 286 31.89 -21.00 4.18
CA VAL A 286 32.85 -19.88 4.33
C VAL A 286 33.94 -19.93 3.28
N SER A 287 34.54 -21.10 3.04
CA SER A 287 35.60 -21.30 2.04
C SER A 287 35.07 -20.98 0.61
N ARG A 288 33.84 -21.35 0.29
CA ARG A 288 33.20 -21.06 -0.98
C ARG A 288 32.89 -19.57 -1.15
N VAL A 289 32.31 -18.93 -0.13
CA VAL A 289 32.01 -17.49 -0.13
C VAL A 289 33.27 -16.66 -0.32
N LEU A 290 34.35 -17.00 0.38
CA LEU A 290 35.63 -16.30 0.31
C LEU A 290 36.51 -16.75 -0.86
N ARG A 291 35.98 -17.58 -1.78
CA ARG A 291 36.68 -18.09 -2.97
C ARG A 291 38.07 -18.65 -2.65
N GLY A 292 38.20 -19.29 -1.48
CA GLY A 292 39.45 -19.92 -1.07
C GLY A 292 40.56 -18.93 -0.73
N TRP A 293 40.26 -17.71 -0.26
CA TRP A 293 41.29 -16.83 0.31
C TRP A 293 42.13 -17.62 1.29
N ARG A 294 43.28 -18.05 0.84
CA ARG A 294 44.19 -18.84 1.63
C ARG A 294 45.02 -17.95 2.59
N THR A 295 45.18 -18.41 3.80
CA THR A 295 45.99 -17.76 4.84
C THR A 295 47.33 -18.49 4.89
N ASN A 296 48.41 -17.81 4.51
CA ASN A 296 49.77 -18.32 4.78
C ASN A 296 50.07 -18.20 6.27
N GLY A 297 49.45 -19.03 7.10
CA GLY A 297 49.72 -19.14 8.52
C GLY A 297 49.16 -18.07 9.46
N ARG A 298 48.53 -16.99 8.95
CA ARG A 298 47.82 -16.01 9.77
C ARG A 298 46.37 -15.87 9.25
N PRO A 299 45.34 -15.84 10.13
CA PRO A 299 43.99 -15.63 9.68
C PRO A 299 43.91 -14.27 9.00
N PRO A 300 43.35 -14.17 7.78
CA PRO A 300 43.10 -12.90 7.14
C PRO A 300 42.06 -12.12 7.95
N GLN A 301 42.38 -10.90 8.29
CA GLN A 301 41.45 -10.01 8.98
C GLN A 301 40.58 -9.37 7.91
N ILE A 302 39.34 -9.78 7.82
CA ILE A 302 38.38 -9.31 6.83
C ILE A 302 37.61 -8.14 7.39
N VAL A 303 37.42 -7.10 6.56
CA VAL A 303 36.44 -6.04 6.79
C VAL A 303 35.18 -6.36 5.97
N VAL A 304 34.04 -6.36 6.61
CA VAL A 304 32.75 -6.60 5.95
C VAL A 304 32.00 -5.30 5.78
N PHE A 305 31.34 -5.15 4.63
CA PHE A 305 30.35 -4.12 4.38
C PHE A 305 29.01 -4.78 4.11
N ASN A 306 28.00 -4.49 4.93
CA ASN A 306 26.62 -4.90 4.70
C ASN A 306 25.87 -3.73 4.04
N ASP A 307 25.49 -3.88 2.78
CA ASP A 307 24.60 -2.94 2.12
C ASP A 307 23.15 -3.32 2.45
N GLU A 308 22.29 -2.36 2.72
CA GLU A 308 20.94 -2.52 3.26
C GLU A 308 20.93 -3.41 4.52
N ALA A 309 21.78 -3.06 5.47
CA ALA A 309 22.07 -3.84 6.68
C ALA A 309 20.86 -4.09 7.61
N HIS A 310 19.72 -3.44 7.38
CA HIS A 310 18.47 -3.74 8.07
C HIS A 310 17.95 -5.16 7.80
N HIS A 311 18.51 -5.86 6.82
CA HIS A 311 18.33 -7.31 6.59
C HIS A 311 19.33 -8.21 7.34
N CYS A 312 20.11 -7.69 8.30
CA CYS A 312 21.13 -8.47 8.97
C CYS A 312 21.14 -8.23 10.49
N TYR A 313 20.45 -9.06 11.25
CA TYR A 313 20.44 -9.00 12.72
C TYR A 313 20.17 -10.37 13.36
N ALA A 314 20.53 -10.50 14.64
CA ALA A 314 20.14 -11.62 15.48
C ALA A 314 18.67 -11.44 15.90
N ASP A 315 17.83 -12.42 15.72
CA ASP A 315 16.46 -12.41 16.23
C ASP A 315 16.36 -13.19 17.55
N LYS A 316 15.37 -12.82 18.37
CA LYS A 316 15.08 -13.46 19.67
C LYS A 316 13.81 -14.32 19.61
N GLU A 317 13.38 -14.78 18.44
CA GLU A 317 12.11 -15.48 18.25
C GLU A 317 11.95 -16.74 19.15
N GLN A 318 13.05 -17.32 19.63
CA GLN A 318 13.02 -18.53 20.46
C GLN A 318 13.04 -18.27 21.99
N GLU A 319 13.30 -17.06 22.47
CA GLU A 319 13.52 -16.77 23.88
C GLU A 319 12.47 -15.88 24.57
N ALA A 320 11.61 -15.19 23.83
CA ALA A 320 10.61 -14.31 24.43
C ALA A 320 9.23 -14.43 23.76
N PRO A 321 8.12 -14.39 24.52
CA PRO A 321 6.81 -14.16 23.94
C PRO A 321 6.85 -12.81 23.23
N ALA A 322 6.28 -12.75 22.02
CA ALA A 322 6.26 -11.56 21.19
C ALA A 322 5.95 -10.31 22.02
N VAL A 323 6.86 -9.36 22.04
CA VAL A 323 6.73 -8.11 22.81
C VAL A 323 5.47 -7.36 22.38
N ASP A 324 5.06 -7.52 21.12
CA ASP A 324 3.91 -6.82 20.51
C ASP A 324 2.62 -7.63 20.42
N GLY A 325 2.61 -8.90 20.87
CA GLY A 325 1.38 -9.72 20.92
C GLY A 325 0.73 -10.04 19.55
N ALA A 326 1.30 -9.59 18.44
CA ALA A 326 0.79 -9.79 17.10
C ALA A 326 1.62 -10.82 16.33
N THR A 327 0.96 -11.78 15.71
CA THR A 327 1.62 -12.77 14.84
C THR A 327 2.19 -12.06 13.61
N PRO A 328 3.50 -12.20 13.32
CA PRO A 328 4.09 -11.63 12.10
C PRO A 328 3.43 -12.23 10.87
N ASP A 329 3.18 -11.40 9.84
CA ASP A 329 2.70 -11.85 8.56
C ASP A 329 3.76 -12.67 7.80
N ALA A 330 3.41 -13.22 6.64
CA ALA A 330 4.32 -14.08 5.88
C ALA A 330 5.56 -13.32 5.39
N GLU A 331 5.42 -12.06 5.03
CA GLU A 331 6.50 -11.17 4.56
C GLU A 331 7.50 -10.89 5.70
N ALA A 332 7.02 -10.54 6.88
CA ALA A 332 7.85 -10.32 8.06
C ALA A 332 8.59 -11.60 8.52
N LYS A 333 7.93 -12.76 8.41
CA LYS A 333 8.56 -14.05 8.72
C LYS A 333 9.71 -14.39 7.78
N GLU A 334 9.53 -14.14 6.49
CA GLU A 334 10.57 -14.38 5.50
C GLU A 334 11.73 -13.40 5.70
N ALA A 335 11.48 -12.11 5.89
CA ALA A 335 12.51 -11.10 6.17
C ALA A 335 13.33 -11.44 7.44
N ASN A 336 12.67 -11.89 8.51
CA ASN A 336 13.37 -12.35 9.72
C ASN A 336 14.22 -13.63 9.48
N ARG A 337 13.73 -14.53 8.61
CA ARG A 337 14.50 -15.73 8.21
C ARG A 337 15.75 -15.36 7.42
N GLU A 338 15.63 -14.43 6.49
CA GLU A 338 16.75 -13.88 5.70
C GLU A 338 17.79 -13.22 6.61
N ALA A 339 17.34 -12.39 7.56
CA ALA A 339 18.20 -11.73 8.52
C ALA A 339 19.03 -12.74 9.34
N ARG A 340 18.42 -13.83 9.77
CA ARG A 340 19.11 -14.93 10.46
C ARG A 340 20.18 -15.60 9.60
N VAL A 341 19.91 -15.88 8.35
CA VAL A 341 20.86 -16.50 7.42
C VAL A 341 22.08 -15.62 7.25
N TRP A 342 21.85 -14.33 7.02
CA TRP A 342 22.92 -13.35 6.85
C TRP A 342 23.76 -13.22 8.12
N PHE A 343 23.11 -13.03 9.27
CA PHE A 343 23.80 -12.89 10.56
C PHE A 343 24.64 -14.12 10.91
N ARG A 344 24.09 -15.33 10.76
CA ARG A 344 24.82 -16.59 10.97
C ARG A 344 26.00 -16.74 10.01
N GLY A 345 25.84 -16.29 8.78
CA GLY A 345 26.94 -16.23 7.81
C GLY A 345 28.13 -15.40 8.32
N LEU A 346 27.85 -14.21 8.88
CA LEU A 346 28.90 -13.37 9.51
C LEU A 346 29.51 -14.02 10.72
N GLN A 347 28.74 -14.69 11.58
CA GLN A 347 29.25 -15.45 12.71
C GLN A 347 30.21 -16.58 12.25
N ALA A 348 29.84 -17.29 11.18
CA ALA A 348 30.70 -18.31 10.61
C ALA A 348 32.01 -17.73 10.06
N VAL A 349 31.96 -16.60 9.34
CA VAL A 349 33.18 -15.90 8.87
C VAL A 349 34.05 -15.46 10.07
N ALA A 350 33.44 -14.90 11.11
CA ALA A 350 34.14 -14.52 12.32
C ALA A 350 34.85 -15.70 12.98
N LYS A 351 34.18 -16.85 13.11
CA LYS A 351 34.66 -18.08 13.74
C LYS A 351 35.81 -18.72 12.98
N TYR A 352 35.70 -18.82 11.64
CA TYR A 352 36.68 -19.60 10.84
C TYR A 352 37.80 -18.77 10.23
N VAL A 353 37.60 -17.46 10.08
CA VAL A 353 38.59 -16.59 9.42
C VAL A 353 38.96 -15.39 10.28
N GLY A 354 37.99 -14.82 10.99
CA GLY A 354 38.17 -13.62 11.81
C GLY A 354 37.70 -12.34 11.08
N LEU A 355 36.97 -11.53 11.82
CA LEU A 355 36.49 -10.24 11.36
C LEU A 355 37.21 -9.09 12.06
N LYS A 356 37.59 -8.08 11.27
CA LYS A 356 38.20 -6.85 11.79
C LYS A 356 37.17 -5.80 12.17
N ALA A 357 36.24 -5.58 11.29
CA ALA A 357 35.11 -4.69 11.45
C ALA A 357 33.98 -5.10 10.50
N VAL A 358 32.76 -4.79 10.87
CA VAL A 358 31.58 -4.91 10.04
C VAL A 358 30.92 -3.54 9.97
N TYR A 359 30.91 -2.95 8.80
CA TYR A 359 30.26 -1.68 8.55
C TYR A 359 28.87 -1.93 7.95
N ASP A 360 27.84 -1.52 8.68
CA ASP A 360 26.46 -1.66 8.32
C ASP A 360 25.96 -0.34 7.69
N LEU A 361 25.64 -0.35 6.41
CA LEU A 361 25.11 0.82 5.73
C LEU A 361 23.61 0.60 5.44
N SER A 362 22.77 1.47 5.96
CA SER A 362 21.32 1.42 5.72
C SER A 362 20.72 2.81 5.82
N ALA A 363 19.65 3.05 5.10
CA ALA A 363 18.80 4.22 5.33
C ALA A 363 17.95 4.04 6.60
N THR A 364 17.66 2.79 6.92
CA THR A 364 16.67 2.40 7.92
C THR A 364 17.20 1.25 8.80
N PRO A 365 18.27 1.48 9.62
CA PRO A 365 18.85 0.45 10.48
C PRO A 365 17.96 0.20 11.71
N PHE A 366 16.76 -0.33 11.48
CA PHE A 366 15.74 -0.61 12.49
C PHE A 366 15.37 -2.08 12.47
N TYR A 367 14.95 -2.60 13.64
CA TYR A 367 14.39 -3.94 13.72
C TYR A 367 13.01 -4.02 13.09
N LEU A 368 12.77 -5.11 12.38
CA LEU A 368 11.49 -5.42 11.78
C LEU A 368 10.55 -6.11 12.77
N ARG A 369 9.26 -6.07 12.48
CA ARG A 369 8.24 -6.74 13.27
C ARG A 369 8.51 -8.25 13.36
N GLY A 370 8.36 -8.80 14.57
CA GLY A 370 8.58 -10.23 14.81
C GLY A 370 10.03 -10.65 14.96
N SER A 371 10.97 -9.70 15.03
CA SER A 371 12.39 -9.95 15.32
C SER A 371 12.68 -10.27 16.79
N GLY A 372 11.67 -10.13 17.67
CA GLY A 372 11.84 -10.20 19.13
C GLY A 372 12.25 -8.88 19.78
N TYR A 373 12.47 -7.85 18.99
CA TYR A 373 12.69 -6.46 19.41
C TYR A 373 11.46 -5.61 19.04
N ALA A 374 11.35 -4.42 19.64
CA ALA A 374 10.32 -3.45 19.26
C ALA A 374 10.52 -3.04 17.80
N GLU A 375 9.44 -3.06 17.01
CA GLU A 375 9.46 -2.58 15.62
C GLU A 375 9.90 -1.10 15.60
N GLY A 376 10.78 -0.73 14.67
CA GLY A 376 11.28 0.64 14.56
C GLY A 376 12.39 1.00 15.58
N PHE A 377 12.74 0.11 16.47
CA PHE A 377 13.88 0.35 17.36
C PHE A 377 15.17 0.39 16.56
N ILE A 378 15.92 1.51 16.68
CA ILE A 378 17.19 1.70 15.96
C ILE A 378 18.23 0.69 16.45
N PHE A 379 19.08 0.23 15.55
CA PHE A 379 20.19 -0.64 15.93
C PHE A 379 21.10 0.05 16.95
N PRO A 380 21.30 -0.51 18.15
CA PRO A 380 22.07 0.12 19.23
C PRO A 380 23.55 0.41 18.91
N TRP A 381 24.09 -0.19 17.85
CA TRP A 381 25.44 0.07 17.33
C TRP A 381 25.46 1.11 16.21
N THR A 382 24.39 1.89 16.04
CA THR A 382 24.36 3.01 15.10
C THR A 382 25.13 4.20 15.67
N VAL A 383 26.09 4.70 14.90
CA VAL A 383 27.02 5.75 15.34
C VAL A 383 26.93 7.03 14.51
N SER A 384 26.30 6.97 13.37
CA SER A 384 26.07 8.12 12.47
C SER A 384 24.64 8.09 11.95
N ASP A 385 23.99 9.23 11.89
CA ASP A 385 22.62 9.39 11.40
C ASP A 385 22.53 10.64 10.52
N PHE A 386 22.16 10.41 9.25
CA PHE A 386 21.74 11.43 8.32
C PHE A 386 20.36 11.03 7.79
N SER A 387 19.33 11.62 8.37
CA SER A 387 17.93 11.27 8.13
C SER A 387 17.45 11.72 6.74
N LEU A 388 16.28 11.23 6.34
CA LEU A 388 15.63 11.69 5.11
C LEU A 388 15.33 13.19 5.17
N MET A 389 14.96 13.73 6.34
CA MET A 389 14.74 15.16 6.52
C MET A 389 16.04 15.96 6.35
N ASP A 390 17.16 15.51 6.94
CA ASP A 390 18.46 16.15 6.70
C ASP A 390 18.82 16.18 5.21
N ALA A 391 18.48 15.08 4.47
CA ALA A 391 18.74 14.97 3.04
C ALA A 391 17.86 15.93 2.22
N ILE A 392 16.60 16.10 2.58
CA ILE A 392 15.68 17.08 1.96
C ILE A 392 16.14 18.49 2.22
N GLU A 393 16.40 18.84 3.49
CA GLU A 393 16.82 20.17 3.91
C GLU A 393 18.19 20.59 3.37
N SER A 394 19.02 19.61 2.99
CA SER A 394 20.31 19.84 2.31
C SER A 394 20.20 19.71 0.78
N GLY A 395 19.00 19.50 0.24
CA GLY A 395 18.76 19.34 -1.19
C GLY A 395 19.41 18.11 -1.81
N ILE A 396 19.90 17.15 -1.03
CA ILE A 396 20.60 15.94 -1.52
C ILE A 396 19.62 14.98 -2.23
N VAL A 397 18.35 15.05 -1.85
CA VAL A 397 17.26 14.31 -2.47
C VAL A 397 16.16 15.26 -2.93
N LYS A 398 15.28 14.77 -3.80
CA LYS A 398 14.06 15.48 -4.20
C LYS A 398 13.15 15.71 -2.99
N VAL A 399 12.39 16.77 -3.05
CA VAL A 399 11.36 17.09 -2.05
C VAL A 399 10.07 16.35 -2.44
N PRO A 400 9.53 15.48 -1.59
CA PRO A 400 8.26 14.83 -1.89
C PRO A 400 7.10 15.81 -1.78
N ARG A 401 6.20 15.80 -2.76
CA ARG A 401 4.91 16.49 -2.75
C ARG A 401 3.82 15.48 -2.49
N THR A 402 3.11 15.63 -1.38
CA THR A 402 2.00 14.76 -1.00
C THR A 402 0.67 15.49 -1.13
N PRO A 403 -0.45 14.78 -1.38
CA PRO A 403 -1.79 15.36 -1.27
C PRO A 403 -2.03 15.90 0.13
N VAL A 404 -2.48 17.15 0.24
CA VAL A 404 -2.78 17.82 1.53
C VAL A 404 -4.25 18.16 1.68
N ASP A 405 -4.97 18.26 0.54
CA ASP A 405 -6.40 18.49 0.49
C ASP A 405 -6.98 17.92 -0.79
N ASP A 406 -8.25 17.52 -0.76
CA ASP A 406 -9.02 17.08 -1.92
C ASP A 406 -10.52 17.36 -1.70
N ASP A 407 -11.33 17.23 -2.74
CA ASP A 407 -12.77 17.47 -2.72
C ASP A 407 -13.60 16.21 -2.42
N ALA A 408 -12.99 15.16 -1.86
CA ALA A 408 -13.70 13.99 -1.41
C ALA A 408 -14.63 14.29 -0.21
N ALA A 409 -15.70 13.54 -0.10
CA ALA A 409 -16.61 13.63 1.05
C ALA A 409 -16.06 12.95 2.32
N ALA A 410 -14.84 12.41 2.27
CA ALA A 410 -14.19 11.75 3.38
C ALA A 410 -13.61 12.75 4.40
N ASP A 411 -13.53 12.35 5.66
CA ASP A 411 -12.92 13.15 6.73
C ASP A 411 -11.38 13.16 6.68
N TYR A 412 -10.78 12.59 5.66
CA TYR A 412 -9.33 12.47 5.45
C TYR A 412 -8.99 12.68 3.97
N VAL A 413 -7.76 13.07 3.69
CA VAL A 413 -7.25 13.24 2.32
C VAL A 413 -7.14 11.87 1.65
N THR A 414 -8.04 11.59 0.70
CA THR A 414 -8.24 10.25 0.13
C THR A 414 -7.01 9.74 -0.61
N TYR A 415 -6.37 10.59 -1.40
CA TYR A 415 -5.19 10.17 -2.18
C TYR A 415 -3.91 10.06 -1.35
N LEU A 416 -3.85 10.64 -0.16
CA LEU A 416 -2.78 10.39 0.81
C LEU A 416 -2.97 9.01 1.47
N ASN A 417 -4.20 8.69 1.87
CA ASN A 417 -4.57 7.46 2.58
C ASN A 417 -5.26 6.44 1.65
N LEU A 418 -4.79 6.33 0.41
CA LEU A 418 -5.45 5.54 -0.65
C LEU A 418 -5.70 4.08 -0.25
N TRP A 419 -4.78 3.46 0.49
CA TRP A 419 -4.95 2.07 0.94
C TRP A 419 -6.19 1.86 1.81
N GLU A 420 -6.56 2.80 2.63
CA GLU A 420 -7.76 2.70 3.47
C GLU A 420 -9.03 2.69 2.63
N ALA A 421 -9.05 3.50 1.57
CA ALA A 421 -10.17 3.56 0.66
C ALA A 421 -10.29 2.27 -0.20
N VAL A 422 -9.16 1.75 -0.73
CA VAL A 422 -9.21 0.69 -1.74
C VAL A 422 -8.78 -0.69 -1.27
N GLY A 423 -8.08 -0.82 -0.16
CA GLY A 423 -7.41 -2.07 0.24
C GLY A 423 -8.35 -3.27 0.45
N LYS A 424 -9.62 -3.03 0.81
CA LYS A 424 -10.64 -4.07 0.96
C LYS A 424 -11.28 -4.47 -0.38
N LEU A 425 -11.25 -3.58 -1.36
CA LEU A 425 -11.84 -3.76 -2.68
C LEU A 425 -10.90 -4.48 -3.63
N LEU A 426 -9.60 -4.50 -3.31
CA LEU A 426 -8.59 -5.11 -4.16
C LEU A 426 -8.55 -6.63 -4.00
N PRO A 427 -8.31 -7.37 -5.09
CA PRO A 427 -8.26 -8.82 -5.07
C PRO A 427 -7.12 -9.35 -4.19
N LYS A 428 -7.44 -10.38 -3.37
CA LYS A 428 -6.48 -11.11 -2.52
C LYS A 428 -6.14 -12.49 -3.06
N LYS A 429 -6.90 -12.98 -4.06
CA LYS A 429 -6.77 -14.32 -4.65
C LYS A 429 -5.88 -14.29 -5.90
N SER A 430 -5.43 -15.48 -6.33
CA SER A 430 -4.68 -15.62 -7.58
C SER A 430 -5.51 -15.17 -8.78
N LEU A 431 -4.82 -14.71 -9.84
CA LEU A 431 -5.46 -14.22 -11.07
C LEU A 431 -6.41 -15.25 -11.70
N ALA A 432 -6.07 -16.55 -11.62
CA ALA A 432 -6.90 -17.66 -12.13
C ALA A 432 -8.27 -17.78 -11.44
N ALA A 433 -8.45 -17.17 -10.26
CA ALA A 433 -9.71 -17.20 -9.51
C ALA A 433 -10.54 -15.91 -9.71
N ILE A 434 -10.10 -15.00 -10.59
CA ILE A 434 -10.73 -13.71 -10.84
C ILE A 434 -11.13 -13.66 -12.31
N ASP A 435 -12.36 -13.27 -12.57
CA ASP A 435 -12.80 -12.92 -13.92
C ASP A 435 -12.20 -11.54 -14.27
N VAL A 436 -11.07 -11.57 -14.96
CA VAL A 436 -10.28 -10.38 -15.31
C VAL A 436 -11.07 -9.42 -16.20
N ASP A 437 -11.99 -9.93 -17.01
CA ASP A 437 -12.78 -9.12 -17.94
C ASP A 437 -13.94 -8.41 -17.24
N ARG A 438 -14.35 -8.93 -16.09
CA ARG A 438 -15.39 -8.31 -15.24
C ARG A 438 -14.84 -7.46 -14.10
N TRP A 439 -13.53 -7.50 -13.86
CA TRP A 439 -12.94 -6.68 -12.82
C TRP A 439 -12.94 -5.20 -13.23
N THR A 440 -13.52 -4.37 -12.38
CA THR A 440 -13.47 -2.92 -12.52
C THR A 440 -12.53 -2.32 -11.48
N MET A 441 -11.72 -1.37 -11.91
CA MET A 441 -10.83 -0.66 -11.00
C MET A 441 -11.65 0.18 -10.00
N PRO A 442 -11.35 0.13 -8.69
CA PRO A 442 -11.98 1.03 -7.72
C PRO A 442 -11.83 2.49 -8.13
N PRO A 443 -12.88 3.32 -8.02
CA PRO A 443 -12.85 4.70 -8.51
C PRO A 443 -11.83 5.57 -7.80
N GLU A 444 -11.58 5.35 -6.51
CA GLU A 444 -10.56 6.08 -5.76
C GLU A 444 -9.15 5.78 -6.31
N LEU A 445 -8.90 4.53 -6.71
CA LEU A 445 -7.65 4.14 -7.33
C LEU A 445 -7.52 4.70 -8.75
N GLN A 446 -8.60 4.64 -9.53
CA GLN A 446 -8.62 5.22 -10.86
C GLN A 446 -8.40 6.73 -10.80
N GLY A 447 -9.09 7.42 -9.88
CA GLY A 447 -8.94 8.85 -9.68
C GLY A 447 -7.54 9.26 -9.25
N ALA A 448 -6.93 8.49 -8.34
CA ALA A 448 -5.55 8.73 -7.92
C ALA A 448 -4.55 8.55 -9.07
N LEU A 449 -4.73 7.50 -9.91
CA LEU A 449 -3.92 7.27 -11.11
C LEU A 449 -4.09 8.39 -12.13
N GLU A 450 -5.31 8.82 -12.40
CA GLU A 450 -5.60 9.90 -13.36
C GLU A 450 -5.09 11.26 -12.85
N SER A 451 -5.24 11.56 -11.56
CA SER A 451 -4.70 12.79 -10.96
C SER A 451 -3.17 12.80 -11.02
N LEU A 452 -2.53 11.71 -10.63
CA LEU A 452 -1.08 11.60 -10.68
C LEU A 452 -0.55 11.64 -12.13
N TYR A 453 -1.26 10.97 -13.07
CA TYR A 453 -0.92 10.99 -14.49
C TYR A 453 -1.00 12.40 -15.08
N ARG A 454 -1.92 13.23 -14.63
CA ARG A 454 -2.04 14.61 -15.07
C ARG A 454 -0.84 15.44 -14.65
N SER A 455 -0.40 15.32 -13.40
CA SER A 455 0.86 15.89 -12.93
C SER A 455 2.05 15.35 -13.75
N TYR A 456 2.03 14.05 -14.06
CA TYR A 456 3.03 13.42 -14.92
C TYR A 456 3.04 14.02 -16.34
N SER A 457 1.87 14.26 -16.94
CA SER A 457 1.75 14.85 -18.28
C SER A 457 2.39 16.23 -18.35
N GLN A 458 2.18 17.08 -17.34
CA GLN A 458 2.85 18.38 -17.26
C GLN A 458 4.39 18.25 -17.21
N SER A 459 4.87 17.31 -16.39
CA SER A 459 6.31 17.03 -16.29
C SER A 459 6.87 16.46 -17.61
N TYR A 460 6.07 15.67 -18.30
CA TYR A 460 6.42 15.10 -19.60
C TYR A 460 6.49 16.18 -20.70
N GLU A 461 5.52 17.08 -20.76
CA GLU A 461 5.51 18.23 -21.69
C GLU A 461 6.71 19.14 -21.47
N HIS A 462 7.04 19.43 -20.20
CA HIS A 462 8.26 20.18 -19.90
C HIS A 462 9.51 19.44 -20.36
N TRP A 463 9.59 18.15 -20.12
CA TRP A 463 10.70 17.32 -20.62
C TRP A 463 10.77 17.33 -22.14
N ASP A 464 9.66 17.11 -22.85
CA ASP A 464 9.62 17.02 -24.31
C ASP A 464 10.04 18.33 -24.97
N SER A 465 9.64 19.48 -24.40
CA SER A 465 9.97 20.80 -24.92
C SER A 465 11.38 21.29 -24.56
N ALA A 466 11.89 21.00 -23.37
CA ALA A 466 13.14 21.60 -22.89
C ALA A 466 14.28 20.59 -22.71
N LEU A 467 14.01 19.42 -22.12
CA LEU A 467 15.07 18.49 -21.69
C LEU A 467 15.40 17.42 -22.75
N ARG A 468 14.43 17.02 -23.55
CA ARG A 468 14.64 16.08 -24.65
C ARG A 468 15.65 16.58 -25.67
N VAL A 469 15.64 17.89 -25.96
CA VAL A 469 16.56 18.53 -26.92
C VAL A 469 18.03 18.38 -26.50
N ILE A 470 18.30 18.38 -25.20
CA ILE A 470 19.64 18.15 -24.63
C ILE A 470 19.93 16.66 -24.38
N GLY A 471 18.98 15.79 -24.77
CA GLY A 471 19.11 14.33 -24.70
C GLY A 471 18.93 13.76 -23.29
N GLU A 472 18.17 14.42 -22.40
CA GLU A 472 17.80 13.88 -21.10
C GLU A 472 16.72 12.79 -21.27
N PRO A 473 16.78 11.70 -20.48
CA PRO A 473 15.74 10.67 -20.49
C PRO A 473 14.39 11.18 -19.95
N PRO A 474 13.25 10.55 -20.34
CA PRO A 474 11.93 10.97 -19.90
C PRO A 474 11.72 10.82 -18.40
N PRO A 475 10.76 11.58 -17.83
CA PRO A 475 10.32 11.35 -16.45
C PRO A 475 9.69 9.97 -16.30
N VAL A 476 9.83 9.37 -15.12
CA VAL A 476 9.34 8.03 -14.81
C VAL A 476 8.33 8.08 -13.67
N MET A 477 7.22 7.35 -13.85
CA MET A 477 6.21 7.11 -12.83
C MET A 477 6.37 5.70 -12.25
N ILE A 478 6.20 5.55 -10.94
CA ILE A 478 6.24 4.27 -10.23
C ILE A 478 4.88 3.97 -9.61
N VAL A 479 4.42 2.73 -9.75
CA VAL A 479 3.22 2.23 -9.07
C VAL A 479 3.59 1.00 -8.24
N VAL A 480 3.42 1.08 -6.93
CA VAL A 480 3.74 -0.01 -5.99
C VAL A 480 2.45 -0.69 -5.54
N CYS A 481 2.29 -1.95 -5.92
CA CYS A 481 1.08 -2.75 -5.69
C CYS A 481 1.22 -3.71 -4.49
N PRO A 482 0.11 -4.17 -3.88
CA PRO A 482 0.13 -5.04 -2.71
C PRO A 482 0.45 -6.52 -3.04
N ASN A 483 0.19 -6.96 -4.26
CA ASN A 483 0.40 -8.34 -4.71
C ASN A 483 0.46 -8.43 -6.25
N THR A 484 0.89 -9.59 -6.75
CA THR A 484 1.08 -9.86 -8.19
C THR A 484 -0.20 -9.77 -9.01
N THR A 485 -1.34 -10.11 -8.42
CA THR A 485 -2.64 -10.01 -9.09
C THR A 485 -3.02 -8.56 -9.35
N VAL A 486 -2.92 -7.71 -8.33
CA VAL A 486 -3.21 -6.28 -8.46
C VAL A 486 -2.23 -5.61 -9.41
N SER A 487 -0.95 -5.98 -9.38
CA SER A 487 0.04 -5.38 -10.27
C SER A 487 -0.24 -5.68 -11.74
N LYS A 488 -0.65 -6.91 -12.07
CA LYS A 488 -1.05 -7.30 -13.42
C LYS A 488 -2.30 -6.56 -13.90
N LEU A 489 -3.31 -6.42 -13.04
CA LEU A 489 -4.53 -5.69 -13.35
C LEU A 489 -4.27 -4.20 -13.58
N VAL A 490 -3.50 -3.57 -12.70
CA VAL A 490 -3.11 -2.16 -12.82
C VAL A 490 -2.21 -1.93 -14.05
N HIS A 491 -1.26 -2.83 -14.29
CA HIS A 491 -0.42 -2.78 -15.49
C HIS A 491 -1.27 -2.86 -16.77
N SER A 492 -2.20 -3.82 -16.86
CA SER A 492 -3.08 -3.95 -18.03
C SER A 492 -3.96 -2.71 -18.23
N TRP A 493 -4.37 -2.06 -17.14
CA TRP A 493 -5.16 -0.83 -17.21
C TRP A 493 -4.31 0.36 -17.73
N ILE A 494 -3.07 0.50 -17.26
CA ILE A 494 -2.14 1.57 -17.67
C ILE A 494 -1.60 1.34 -19.07
N ALA A 495 -1.06 0.15 -19.33
CA ALA A 495 -0.30 -0.19 -20.51
C ALA A 495 -1.13 -0.66 -21.70
N GLY A 496 -2.35 -1.13 -21.42
CA GLY A 496 -3.18 -1.85 -22.37
C GLY A 496 -2.96 -3.35 -22.32
N LYS A 497 -3.79 -4.10 -23.00
CA LYS A 497 -3.77 -5.56 -23.04
C LYS A 497 -4.06 -6.12 -24.43
N GLU A 498 -3.48 -7.25 -24.71
CA GLU A 498 -3.84 -8.07 -25.85
C GLU A 498 -4.93 -9.05 -25.41
N THR A 499 -6.06 -9.06 -26.12
CA THR A 499 -7.14 -10.01 -25.95
C THR A 499 -7.18 -10.96 -27.16
N GLU A 500 -7.94 -12.04 -27.09
CA GLU A 500 -8.07 -13.00 -28.20
C GLU A 500 -8.53 -12.35 -29.51
N THR A 501 -9.22 -11.20 -29.43
CA THR A 501 -9.88 -10.55 -30.58
C THR A 501 -9.30 -9.20 -30.94
N ALA A 502 -8.60 -8.50 -30.02
CA ALA A 502 -8.15 -7.14 -30.25
C ALA A 502 -7.03 -6.70 -29.32
N LEU A 503 -6.26 -5.70 -29.75
CA LEU A 503 -5.36 -4.92 -28.90
C LEU A 503 -6.14 -3.78 -28.27
N VAL A 504 -6.25 -3.78 -26.93
CA VAL A 504 -6.90 -2.72 -26.17
C VAL A 504 -5.85 -1.74 -25.68
N PRO A 505 -5.90 -0.45 -26.05
CA PRO A 505 -4.95 0.54 -25.58
C PRO A 505 -5.11 0.79 -24.07
N GLY A 506 -4.03 1.21 -23.44
CA GLY A 506 -4.07 1.61 -22.03
C GLY A 506 -4.87 2.90 -21.82
N GLN A 507 -5.37 3.09 -20.62
CA GLN A 507 -6.19 4.26 -20.27
C GLN A 507 -5.35 5.55 -20.13
N LEU A 508 -4.03 5.43 -19.98
CA LEU A 508 -3.10 6.54 -19.85
C LEU A 508 -2.24 6.66 -21.12
N PRO A 509 -2.57 7.54 -22.06
CA PRO A 509 -1.99 7.56 -23.42
C PRO A 509 -0.45 7.65 -23.48
N LEU A 510 0.18 8.50 -22.63
CA LEU A 510 1.65 8.63 -22.61
C LEU A 510 2.35 7.37 -22.09
N LEU A 511 1.63 6.53 -21.33
CA LEU A 511 2.14 5.32 -20.68
C LEU A 511 1.66 4.04 -21.37
N SER A 512 0.74 4.13 -22.33
CA SER A 512 0.23 2.97 -23.07
C SER A 512 1.31 2.31 -23.90
N ASN A 513 1.33 0.98 -23.91
CA ASN A 513 2.16 0.15 -24.78
C ASN A 513 1.48 -0.15 -26.13
N VAL A 514 0.24 0.30 -26.31
CA VAL A 514 -0.51 0.15 -27.56
C VAL A 514 -0.76 1.54 -28.17
N GLU A 515 -0.31 1.74 -29.39
CA GLU A 515 -0.48 2.99 -30.11
C GLU A 515 -0.94 2.69 -31.54
N ASN A 516 -1.95 3.41 -32.04
CA ASN A 516 -2.52 3.23 -33.38
C ASN A 516 -2.91 1.76 -33.71
N GLY A 517 -3.40 1.02 -32.69
CA GLY A 517 -3.80 -0.37 -32.86
C GLY A 517 -2.63 -1.36 -33.00
N ARG A 518 -1.41 -0.95 -32.68
CA ARG A 518 -0.22 -1.79 -32.68
C ARG A 518 0.47 -1.76 -31.31
N LEU A 519 1.06 -2.88 -30.95
CA LEU A 519 1.93 -2.92 -29.77
C LEU A 519 3.23 -2.17 -30.10
N LEU A 520 3.73 -1.39 -29.16
CA LEU A 520 5.02 -0.72 -29.32
C LEU A 520 6.16 -1.73 -29.23
N ASP A 521 7.13 -1.61 -30.09
CA ASP A 521 8.34 -2.44 -30.09
C ASP A 521 9.14 -2.25 -28.79
N ARG A 522 9.16 -1.03 -28.26
CA ARG A 522 9.79 -0.68 -26.98
C ARG A 522 8.71 -0.24 -25.97
N PRO A 523 8.46 -1.00 -24.90
CA PRO A 523 7.39 -0.71 -23.95
C PRO A 523 7.66 0.58 -23.17
N ARG A 524 6.62 1.41 -23.03
CA ARG A 524 6.61 2.59 -22.17
C ARG A 524 6.33 2.23 -20.70
N THR A 525 5.57 1.18 -20.48
CA THR A 525 5.23 0.67 -19.15
C THR A 525 5.69 -0.77 -19.00
N ILE A 526 6.42 -1.05 -17.94
CA ILE A 526 6.90 -2.39 -17.60
C ILE A 526 6.32 -2.85 -16.27
N LEU A 527 6.09 -4.16 -16.17
CA LEU A 527 5.70 -4.83 -14.93
C LEU A 527 6.94 -5.51 -14.33
N ILE A 528 7.18 -5.29 -13.05
CA ILE A 528 8.25 -5.93 -12.31
C ILE A 528 7.61 -6.84 -11.25
N ASP A 529 7.66 -8.13 -11.52
CA ASP A 529 7.16 -9.18 -10.64
C ASP A 529 8.29 -10.23 -10.48
N SER A 530 8.50 -10.71 -9.25
CA SER A 530 9.49 -11.77 -9.00
C SER A 530 9.20 -13.03 -9.80
N ALA A 531 7.93 -13.36 -10.03
CA ALA A 531 7.55 -14.52 -10.83
C ALA A 531 7.89 -14.35 -12.33
N GLN A 532 7.85 -13.14 -12.87
CA GLN A 532 8.27 -12.88 -14.27
C GLN A 532 9.79 -12.94 -14.43
N LEU A 533 10.53 -12.47 -13.42
CA LEU A 533 12.00 -12.57 -13.40
C LEU A 533 12.48 -14.01 -13.28
N GLU A 534 11.66 -14.91 -12.70
CA GLU A 534 11.99 -16.33 -12.56
C GLU A 534 11.46 -17.19 -13.72
N SER A 535 10.38 -16.78 -14.38
CA SER A 535 9.71 -17.57 -15.43
C SER A 535 10.31 -17.41 -16.83
N GLY A 536 11.17 -16.41 -17.04
CA GLY A 536 11.86 -16.19 -18.34
C GLY A 536 10.90 -15.95 -19.50
N GLU A 537 9.85 -15.12 -19.32
CA GLU A 537 8.99 -14.75 -20.46
C GLU A 537 9.85 -14.20 -21.61
N SER A 538 9.79 -14.85 -22.77
CA SER A 538 10.61 -14.50 -23.93
C SER A 538 10.26 -13.10 -24.45
N LEU A 539 11.28 -12.26 -24.60
CA LEU A 539 11.15 -10.95 -25.24
C LEU A 539 10.79 -11.12 -26.71
N LYS A 540 9.83 -10.33 -27.19
CA LYS A 540 9.39 -10.36 -28.59
C LYS A 540 10.55 -10.01 -29.54
N ALA A 541 10.57 -10.65 -30.69
CA ALA A 541 11.61 -10.42 -31.70
C ALA A 541 11.71 -8.94 -32.14
N ASP A 542 10.56 -8.26 -32.21
CA ASP A 542 10.46 -6.84 -32.57
C ASP A 542 11.17 -5.93 -31.56
N PHE A 543 11.08 -6.26 -30.23
CA PHE A 543 11.85 -5.55 -29.20
C PHE A 543 13.36 -5.67 -29.45
N LYS A 544 13.84 -6.89 -29.74
CA LYS A 544 15.26 -7.14 -29.96
C LYS A 544 15.78 -6.42 -31.23
N ALA A 545 14.92 -6.31 -32.24
CA ALA A 545 15.25 -5.57 -33.46
C ALA A 545 15.27 -4.05 -33.24
N ALA A 546 14.28 -3.52 -32.51
CA ALA A 546 14.17 -2.09 -32.21
C ALA A 546 15.21 -1.58 -31.20
N ALA A 547 15.80 -2.46 -30.41
CA ALA A 547 16.84 -2.17 -29.43
C ALA A 547 18.20 -2.75 -29.80
N ALA A 548 18.44 -3.01 -31.10
CA ALA A 548 19.64 -3.74 -31.58
C ALA A 548 20.94 -3.04 -31.19
N GLU A 549 20.99 -1.73 -31.29
CA GLU A 549 22.19 -0.93 -30.98
C GLU A 549 22.52 -0.97 -29.49
N GLU A 550 21.54 -0.76 -28.63
CA GLU A 550 21.70 -0.81 -27.17
C GLU A 550 21.96 -2.25 -26.68
N LEU A 551 21.36 -3.24 -27.36
CA LEU A 551 21.60 -4.64 -27.07
C LEU A 551 23.05 -5.05 -27.43
N GLU A 552 23.59 -4.59 -28.56
CA GLU A 552 24.99 -4.79 -28.89
C GLU A 552 25.92 -4.04 -27.92
N ALA A 553 25.58 -2.83 -27.51
CA ALA A 553 26.33 -2.12 -26.50
C ALA A 553 26.33 -2.89 -25.15
N PHE A 554 25.19 -3.45 -24.74
CA PHE A 554 25.09 -4.31 -23.57
C PHE A 554 25.91 -5.59 -23.70
N LYS A 555 25.84 -6.29 -24.83
CA LYS A 555 26.66 -7.47 -25.14
C LYS A 555 28.15 -7.17 -25.08
N ASN A 556 28.58 -6.05 -25.66
CA ASN A 556 30.00 -5.62 -25.67
C ASN A 556 30.48 -5.27 -24.25
N ASP A 557 29.59 -4.70 -23.39
CA ASP A 557 29.92 -4.45 -21.99
C ASP A 557 30.02 -5.77 -21.23
N MET A 558 29.13 -6.74 -21.49
CA MET A 558 29.19 -8.09 -20.89
C MET A 558 30.46 -8.85 -21.33
N ARG A 559 30.91 -8.74 -22.61
CA ARG A 559 32.18 -9.31 -23.06
C ARG A 559 33.36 -8.74 -22.30
N ARG A 560 33.36 -7.42 -22.06
CA ARG A 560 34.43 -6.75 -21.31
C ARG A 560 34.44 -7.17 -19.83
N ARG A 561 33.25 -7.37 -19.25
CA ARG A 561 33.11 -7.75 -17.85
C ARG A 561 33.48 -9.21 -17.57
N ASN A 562 33.12 -10.11 -18.49
CA ASN A 562 33.32 -11.54 -18.33
C ASN A 562 34.05 -12.12 -19.50
N PRO A 563 35.40 -11.98 -19.56
CA PRO A 563 36.18 -12.55 -20.65
C PRO A 563 36.01 -14.07 -20.73
N GLY A 564 35.47 -14.56 -21.88
CA GLY A 564 35.18 -15.97 -22.08
C GLY A 564 33.70 -16.39 -21.94
N MET A 565 32.81 -15.44 -21.62
CA MET A 565 31.38 -15.67 -21.67
C MET A 565 30.90 -15.63 -23.14
N ASP A 566 30.09 -16.62 -23.54
CA ASP A 566 29.38 -16.60 -24.80
C ASP A 566 28.19 -15.64 -24.69
N VAL A 567 28.33 -14.42 -25.20
CA VAL A 567 27.30 -13.37 -25.07
C VAL A 567 26.12 -13.58 -26.02
N ASP A 568 26.18 -14.54 -26.93
CA ASP A 568 25.04 -14.87 -27.77
C ASP A 568 24.05 -15.79 -27.07
N GLN A 569 24.44 -16.32 -25.90
CA GLN A 569 23.59 -17.07 -24.98
C GLN A 569 23.00 -16.22 -23.84
N ILE A 570 23.03 -14.89 -23.91
CA ILE A 570 22.37 -14.01 -22.95
C ILE A 570 20.88 -14.30 -22.98
N SER A 571 20.31 -14.62 -21.81
CA SER A 571 18.89 -14.95 -21.67
C SER A 571 18.01 -13.71 -21.77
N ASP A 572 16.73 -13.90 -22.15
CA ASP A 572 15.75 -12.81 -22.14
C ASP A 572 15.53 -12.23 -20.73
N GLU A 573 15.74 -13.04 -19.70
CA GLU A 573 15.74 -12.63 -18.30
C GLU A 573 16.88 -11.62 -18.00
N ASP A 574 18.08 -11.86 -18.53
CA ASP A 574 19.21 -10.94 -18.36
C ASP A 574 18.97 -9.61 -19.08
N ILE A 575 18.35 -9.65 -20.27
CA ILE A 575 17.98 -8.45 -21.03
C ILE A 575 16.90 -7.67 -20.29
N LEU A 576 15.85 -8.34 -19.77
CA LEU A 576 14.78 -7.69 -19.01
C LEU A 576 15.33 -7.07 -17.71
N ARG A 577 16.26 -7.75 -17.05
CA ARG A 577 16.95 -7.23 -15.88
C ARG A 577 17.79 -5.99 -16.21
N GLU A 578 18.44 -5.97 -17.39
CA GLU A 578 19.18 -4.80 -17.84
C GLU A 578 18.25 -3.64 -18.21
N VAL A 579 17.10 -3.88 -18.84
CA VAL A 579 16.07 -2.86 -19.07
C VAL A 579 15.68 -2.21 -17.75
N MET A 580 15.40 -3.02 -16.73
CA MET A 580 15.06 -2.53 -15.39
C MET A 580 16.17 -1.68 -14.76
N ASN A 581 17.40 -2.13 -14.83
CA ASN A 581 18.57 -1.45 -14.23
C ASN A 581 18.96 -0.16 -14.94
N THR A 582 18.49 0.02 -16.15
CA THR A 582 18.84 1.14 -17.01
C THR A 582 17.68 2.09 -17.27
N VAL A 583 16.55 1.93 -16.61
CA VAL A 583 15.43 2.89 -16.62
C VAL A 583 15.95 4.29 -16.30
N GLY A 584 15.64 5.26 -17.17
CA GLY A 584 16.08 6.64 -17.01
C GLY A 584 17.55 6.88 -17.25
N LYS A 585 18.27 5.97 -17.92
CA LYS A 585 19.67 6.15 -18.34
C LYS A 585 19.77 6.33 -19.85
N LYS A 586 20.36 7.44 -20.26
CA LYS A 586 20.56 7.80 -21.68
C LYS A 586 21.34 6.73 -22.44
N GLY A 587 20.86 6.37 -23.64
CA GLY A 587 21.51 5.40 -24.54
C GLY A 587 21.51 3.97 -24.05
N MET A 588 20.65 3.62 -23.10
CA MET A 588 20.53 2.29 -22.52
C MET A 588 19.17 1.66 -22.81
N LEU A 589 19.08 0.32 -22.67
CA LEU A 589 17.88 -0.46 -22.99
C LEU A 589 16.59 0.05 -22.29
N GLY A 590 16.70 0.58 -21.07
CA GLY A 590 15.59 1.07 -20.26
C GLY A 590 15.22 2.54 -20.49
N GLU A 591 15.92 3.27 -21.37
CA GLU A 591 15.67 4.70 -21.60
C GLU A 591 14.22 5.04 -21.98
N PRO A 592 13.49 4.27 -22.83
CA PRO A 592 12.12 4.62 -23.22
C PRO A 592 11.08 4.37 -22.15
N VAL A 593 11.43 3.68 -21.07
CA VAL A 593 10.49 3.33 -20.00
C VAL A 593 10.03 4.59 -19.26
N ARG A 594 8.71 4.77 -19.17
CA ARG A 594 8.03 5.91 -18.55
C ARG A 594 7.25 5.54 -17.29
N CYS A 595 6.87 4.25 -17.17
CA CYS A 595 6.14 3.77 -16.01
C CYS A 595 6.65 2.38 -15.59
N VAL A 596 6.76 2.18 -14.27
CA VAL A 596 7.14 0.91 -13.67
C VAL A 596 6.07 0.51 -12.68
N VAL A 597 5.42 -0.63 -12.90
CA VAL A 597 4.46 -1.24 -11.98
C VAL A 597 5.16 -2.38 -11.25
N SER A 598 5.16 -2.39 -9.92
CA SER A 598 5.88 -3.38 -9.10
C SER A 598 5.06 -3.86 -7.91
N VAL A 599 5.29 -5.09 -7.46
CA VAL A 599 4.66 -5.68 -6.25
C VAL A 599 5.52 -5.49 -5.02
N ALA A 600 6.77 -5.89 -5.11
CA ALA A 600 7.74 -5.65 -4.07
C ALA A 600 8.21 -4.20 -4.16
N MET A 601 8.69 -3.68 -3.05
CA MET A 601 9.56 -2.52 -3.11
C MET A 601 10.54 -2.77 -4.24
N LEU A 602 10.48 -1.94 -5.29
CA LEU A 602 11.31 -1.99 -6.49
C LEU A 602 12.63 -2.62 -6.12
N THR A 603 12.94 -3.76 -6.71
CA THR A 603 13.98 -4.68 -6.27
C THR A 603 15.17 -3.92 -5.73
N GLU A 604 15.58 -4.21 -4.53
CA GLU A 604 16.70 -3.53 -3.89
C GLU A 604 17.82 -3.37 -4.91
N GLY A 605 18.33 -2.15 -5.06
CA GLY A 605 19.31 -1.85 -6.10
C GLY A 605 18.83 -1.00 -7.28
N TRP A 606 17.53 -0.78 -7.45
CA TRP A 606 17.02 0.11 -8.49
C TRP A 606 17.44 1.58 -8.25
N ASP A 607 17.94 2.26 -9.31
CA ASP A 607 18.66 3.53 -9.23
C ASP A 607 18.29 4.48 -10.37
N ALA A 608 17.02 4.85 -10.48
CA ALA A 608 16.59 5.82 -11.47
C ALA A 608 16.44 7.21 -10.83
N ASN A 609 17.17 8.19 -11.34
CA ASN A 609 17.08 9.60 -10.92
C ASN A 609 15.98 10.38 -11.66
N THR A 610 15.39 9.77 -12.68
CA THR A 610 14.31 10.35 -13.51
C THR A 610 12.93 10.15 -12.94
N VAL A 611 12.79 9.47 -11.79
CA VAL A 611 11.51 9.30 -11.12
C VAL A 611 10.98 10.64 -10.63
N THR A 612 9.75 10.95 -11.03
CA THR A 612 9.05 12.18 -10.66
C THR A 612 7.71 11.92 -9.99
N HIS A 613 7.13 10.72 -10.16
CA HIS A 613 5.81 10.38 -9.66
C HIS A 613 5.80 8.98 -9.03
N ILE A 614 5.17 8.86 -7.86
CA ILE A 614 5.08 7.60 -7.11
C ILE A 614 3.64 7.42 -6.63
N LEU A 615 3.06 6.23 -6.87
CA LEU A 615 1.78 5.83 -6.32
C LEU A 615 1.96 4.56 -5.47
N GLY A 616 1.57 4.62 -4.20
CA GLY A 616 1.52 3.48 -3.30
C GLY A 616 0.12 2.90 -3.19
N ILE A 617 -0.06 1.63 -3.57
CA ILE A 617 -1.33 0.90 -3.48
C ILE A 617 -1.20 -0.23 -2.47
N ARG A 618 -0.50 -0.03 -1.37
CA ARG A 618 -0.31 -1.05 -0.33
C ARG A 618 -0.45 -0.46 1.08
N ALA A 619 -0.61 -1.33 2.08
CA ALA A 619 -0.57 -0.90 3.47
C ALA A 619 0.86 -0.45 3.84
N PHE A 620 1.01 0.82 4.17
CA PHE A 620 2.22 1.36 4.77
C PHE A 620 2.03 1.40 6.29
N ARG A 621 2.45 0.32 6.97
CA ARG A 621 2.22 0.13 8.41
C ARG A 621 3.31 0.72 9.29
N SER A 622 4.41 1.19 8.70
CA SER A 622 5.51 1.82 9.43
C SER A 622 6.15 2.91 8.60
N GLN A 623 6.70 3.93 9.27
CA GLN A 623 7.50 4.98 8.64
C GLN A 623 8.67 4.40 7.85
N LEU A 624 9.25 3.31 8.32
CA LEU A 624 10.30 2.55 7.66
C LEU A 624 9.93 2.17 6.22
N LEU A 625 8.75 1.60 6.01
CA LEU A 625 8.26 1.21 4.68
C LEU A 625 8.00 2.44 3.79
N CYS A 626 7.48 3.52 4.37
CA CYS A 626 7.31 4.78 3.64
C CYS A 626 8.64 5.32 3.15
N GLU A 627 9.65 5.42 4.01
CA GLU A 627 10.98 5.92 3.67
C GLU A 627 11.69 5.04 2.63
N GLN A 628 11.53 3.72 2.70
CA GLN A 628 12.13 2.81 1.73
C GLN A 628 11.55 2.96 0.33
N VAL A 629 10.23 3.07 0.21
CA VAL A 629 9.57 3.22 -1.09
C VAL A 629 9.85 4.60 -1.68
N VAL A 630 9.60 5.64 -0.91
CA VAL A 630 9.71 7.01 -1.37
C VAL A 630 11.17 7.40 -1.60
N GLY A 631 12.07 7.03 -0.69
CA GLY A 631 13.48 7.37 -0.78
C GLY A 631 14.14 6.91 -2.09
N ARG A 632 13.65 5.83 -2.72
CA ARG A 632 14.15 5.36 -4.02
C ARG A 632 13.77 6.27 -5.17
N GLY A 633 12.59 6.90 -5.11
CA GLY A 633 12.13 7.85 -6.11
C GLY A 633 12.62 9.28 -5.89
N LEU A 634 13.24 9.57 -4.74
CA LEU A 634 13.71 10.93 -4.42
C LEU A 634 15.13 11.24 -4.91
N ARG A 635 15.75 10.40 -5.70
CA ARG A 635 17.07 10.70 -6.27
C ARG A 635 17.00 11.88 -7.22
N ARG A 636 17.86 12.88 -7.00
CA ARG A 636 17.91 14.07 -7.85
C ARG A 636 18.62 13.83 -9.19
N ARG A 637 18.28 14.67 -10.15
CA ARG A 637 18.89 14.64 -11.49
C ARG A 637 20.15 15.49 -11.56
N SER A 638 20.12 16.69 -11.00
CA SER A 638 21.20 17.66 -11.07
C SER A 638 21.91 17.86 -9.73
N TYR A 639 23.22 17.89 -9.74
CA TYR A 639 24.06 18.21 -8.61
C TYR A 639 24.78 19.56 -8.82
N ALA A 640 24.26 20.42 -9.69
CA ALA A 640 24.75 21.79 -9.88
C ALA A 640 24.40 22.63 -8.65
N VAL A 641 25.36 23.42 -8.18
CA VAL A 641 25.21 24.33 -7.05
C VAL A 641 24.78 25.70 -7.60
N ASN A 642 23.81 26.32 -6.98
CA ASN A 642 23.39 27.67 -7.30
C ASN A 642 24.33 28.74 -6.70
N GLU A 643 24.08 30.02 -6.96
CA GLU A 643 24.88 31.11 -6.45
C GLU A 643 24.95 31.21 -4.92
N GLN A 644 24.01 30.57 -4.24
CA GLN A 644 23.94 30.54 -2.76
C GLN A 644 24.70 29.32 -2.16
N GLY A 645 25.37 28.52 -2.99
CA GLY A 645 26.08 27.31 -2.56
C GLY A 645 25.19 26.14 -2.21
N ARG A 646 23.92 26.18 -2.64
CA ARG A 646 22.91 25.13 -2.38
C ARG A 646 22.50 24.46 -3.69
N PHE A 647 21.90 23.28 -3.58
CA PHE A 647 21.21 22.65 -4.70
C PHE A 647 19.82 23.27 -4.88
N ASP A 648 19.38 23.44 -6.11
CA ASP A 648 18.00 23.86 -6.37
C ASP A 648 17.04 22.73 -5.98
N ALA A 649 15.85 23.10 -5.51
CA ALA A 649 14.84 22.12 -5.12
C ALA A 649 14.33 21.37 -6.35
N GLU A 650 14.38 20.05 -6.32
CA GLU A 650 13.70 19.15 -7.25
C GLU A 650 12.55 18.43 -6.53
N TYR A 651 11.46 18.13 -7.23
CA TYR A 651 10.27 17.59 -6.62
C TYR A 651 9.90 16.22 -7.17
N ALA A 652 9.20 15.42 -6.35
CA ALA A 652 8.54 14.19 -6.75
C ALA A 652 7.15 14.12 -6.13
N SER A 653 6.11 13.90 -6.96
CA SER A 653 4.73 13.73 -6.49
C SER A 653 4.52 12.33 -5.93
N VAL A 654 4.02 12.22 -4.70
CA VAL A 654 3.88 10.95 -3.97
C VAL A 654 2.46 10.81 -3.45
N TYR A 655 1.71 9.85 -4.01
CA TYR A 655 0.34 9.53 -3.64
C TYR A 655 0.25 8.17 -2.97
N GLY A 656 -0.71 7.98 -2.07
CA GLY A 656 -0.98 6.70 -1.42
C GLY A 656 0.09 6.25 -0.42
N VAL A 657 1.00 7.14 -0.03
CA VAL A 657 2.02 6.87 0.98
C VAL A 657 1.85 7.89 2.11
N PRO A 658 1.25 7.50 3.24
CA PRO A 658 1.10 8.39 4.39
C PRO A 658 2.46 8.60 5.06
N PHE A 659 3.06 9.77 4.85
CA PHE A 659 4.25 10.16 5.60
C PHE A 659 3.86 10.56 7.01
N ALA A 660 4.49 9.97 8.02
CA ALA A 660 4.28 10.28 9.44
C ALA A 660 4.73 11.70 9.87
N PHE A 661 5.13 12.53 8.93
CA PHE A 661 5.43 13.95 9.18
C PHE A 661 4.18 14.85 9.27
N ILE A 662 2.97 14.27 9.06
CA ILE A 662 1.69 14.97 9.19
C ILE A 662 0.81 14.15 10.15
N PRO A 663 0.84 14.40 11.46
CA PRO A 663 -0.09 13.78 12.39
C PRO A 663 -1.52 14.28 12.15
N ASN A 664 -2.47 13.36 12.13
CA ASN A 664 -3.89 13.70 12.12
C ASN A 664 -4.36 14.06 13.52
N ASP A 665 -4.75 15.34 13.73
CA ASP A 665 -5.30 15.82 14.99
C ASP A 665 -6.76 15.41 15.17
N ARG A 666 -7.00 14.30 15.86
CA ARG A 666 -8.26 14.12 16.61
C ARG A 666 -7.99 13.42 17.94
N PRO A 667 -8.27 14.06 19.09
CA PRO A 667 -8.09 13.41 20.39
C PRO A 667 -9.11 12.28 20.57
N LEU A 668 -8.63 11.12 20.97
CA LEU A 668 -9.47 9.97 21.33
C LEU A 668 -10.24 10.21 22.62
N PRO A 669 -11.52 9.81 22.72
CA PRO A 669 -12.23 9.77 23.99
C PRO A 669 -11.62 8.71 24.93
N PRO A 670 -11.63 8.95 26.25
CA PRO A 670 -11.06 8.03 27.22
C PRO A 670 -11.77 6.66 27.20
N PRO A 671 -11.07 5.55 27.47
CA PRO A 671 -11.67 4.22 27.47
C PRO A 671 -12.77 4.10 28.53
N LYS A 672 -13.93 3.63 28.10
CA LYS A 672 -15.05 3.32 29.03
C LYS A 672 -14.76 2.02 29.79
N PRO A 673 -15.15 1.94 31.06
CA PRO A 673 -15.00 0.70 31.85
C PRO A 673 -15.81 -0.46 31.23
N PRO A 674 -15.36 -1.73 31.40
CA PRO A 674 -16.03 -2.88 30.80
C PRO A 674 -17.45 -3.02 31.32
N GLN A 675 -18.41 -3.02 30.38
CA GLN A 675 -19.81 -3.27 30.72
C GLN A 675 -20.09 -4.79 30.76
N PRO A 676 -21.00 -5.27 31.63
CA PRO A 676 -21.36 -6.68 31.67
C PRO A 676 -22.03 -7.12 30.36
N THR A 677 -21.68 -8.31 29.89
CA THR A 677 -22.26 -8.92 28.68
C THR A 677 -23.56 -9.62 29.00
N VAL A 678 -24.52 -9.55 28.07
CA VAL A 678 -25.79 -10.28 28.13
C VAL A 678 -25.86 -11.24 26.94
N ASP A 679 -26.19 -12.50 27.18
CA ASP A 679 -26.31 -13.51 26.14
C ASP A 679 -27.68 -13.46 25.47
N VAL A 680 -27.65 -13.38 24.12
CA VAL A 680 -28.83 -13.39 23.26
C VAL A 680 -28.79 -14.66 22.41
N PHE A 681 -29.83 -15.48 22.53
CA PHE A 681 -29.91 -16.80 21.86
C PHE A 681 -31.35 -17.24 21.62
N SER A 682 -31.52 -18.16 20.70
CA SER A 682 -32.80 -18.81 20.42
C SER A 682 -33.14 -19.84 21.50
N LEU A 683 -34.41 -19.85 21.91
CA LEU A 683 -34.95 -20.76 22.94
C LEU A 683 -35.59 -22.00 22.25
N PRO A 684 -35.10 -23.23 22.52
CA PRO A 684 -35.63 -24.44 21.89
C PRO A 684 -37.11 -24.72 22.14
N ASP A 685 -37.61 -24.33 23.32
CA ASP A 685 -39.03 -24.43 23.70
C ASP A 685 -39.93 -23.47 22.94
N ARG A 686 -39.36 -22.45 22.28
CA ARG A 686 -40.06 -21.50 21.44
C ARG A 686 -39.90 -21.74 19.93
N ALA A 687 -39.46 -22.92 19.51
CA ALA A 687 -39.27 -23.24 18.10
C ALA A 687 -40.53 -23.09 17.24
N HIS A 688 -41.74 -23.10 17.84
CA HIS A 688 -43.02 -22.84 17.15
C HIS A 688 -43.16 -21.37 16.70
N LEU A 689 -42.39 -20.45 17.28
CA LEU A 689 -42.30 -19.02 16.90
C LEU A 689 -41.27 -18.73 15.82
N ARG A 690 -40.59 -19.77 15.29
CA ARG A 690 -39.54 -19.64 14.30
C ARG A 690 -39.97 -18.86 13.06
N ILE A 691 -39.15 -17.89 12.66
CA ILE A 691 -39.26 -17.19 11.39
C ILE A 691 -38.21 -17.73 10.47
N THR A 692 -38.62 -18.22 9.30
CA THR A 692 -37.74 -18.64 8.19
C THR A 692 -37.82 -17.62 7.10
N PHE A 693 -36.69 -17.26 6.50
CA PHE A 693 -36.60 -16.24 5.44
C PHE A 693 -35.69 -16.70 4.31
N PRO A 694 -35.96 -16.25 3.05
CA PRO A 694 -35.09 -16.56 1.92
C PRO A 694 -33.79 -15.75 1.97
N LYS A 695 -32.68 -16.39 1.61
CA LYS A 695 -31.40 -15.71 1.37
C LYS A 695 -31.33 -15.35 -0.11
N VAL A 696 -31.46 -14.05 -0.42
CA VAL A 696 -31.46 -13.53 -1.79
C VAL A 696 -30.09 -13.00 -2.15
N SER A 697 -29.53 -13.43 -3.27
CA SER A 697 -28.24 -12.96 -3.79
C SER A 697 -28.35 -11.90 -4.88
N GLY A 698 -29.56 -11.71 -5.43
CA GLY A 698 -29.83 -10.72 -6.48
C GLY A 698 -31.23 -10.84 -7.05
N TYR A 699 -31.50 -10.07 -8.07
CA TYR A 699 -32.80 -10.01 -8.72
C TYR A 699 -32.65 -10.17 -10.22
N ARG A 700 -33.65 -10.81 -10.85
CA ARG A 700 -33.76 -10.95 -12.29
C ARG A 700 -35.11 -10.40 -12.76
N LEU A 701 -35.06 -9.53 -13.74
CA LEU A 701 -36.28 -9.08 -14.42
C LEU A 701 -36.59 -10.02 -15.59
N GLU A 702 -37.76 -10.58 -15.62
CA GLU A 702 -38.29 -11.33 -16.80
C GLU A 702 -39.02 -10.33 -17.71
N ILE A 703 -38.35 -9.85 -18.76
CA ILE A 703 -38.90 -8.89 -19.72
C ILE A 703 -39.46 -9.67 -20.92
N PRO A 704 -40.68 -9.36 -21.39
CA PRO A 704 -41.13 -9.85 -22.70
C PRO A 704 -40.30 -9.20 -23.80
N ASP A 705 -40.05 -9.96 -24.85
CA ASP A 705 -39.20 -9.57 -25.96
C ASP A 705 -39.67 -8.30 -26.58
N ASP A 706 -39.62 -7.19 -26.62
CA ASP A 706 -39.79 -6.04 -27.51
C ASP A 706 -40.34 -4.67 -26.97
N GLU A 707 -40.72 -4.50 -25.70
CA GLU A 707 -41.31 -3.21 -25.29
C GLU A 707 -40.63 -2.55 -24.07
N LEU A 708 -39.39 -2.08 -24.24
CA LEU A 708 -38.83 -1.13 -23.28
C LEU A 708 -39.52 0.22 -23.39
N SER A 709 -40.31 0.66 -22.39
CA SER A 709 -40.88 1.99 -22.30
C SER A 709 -40.22 2.78 -21.14
N PHE A 710 -40.19 4.10 -21.31
CA PHE A 710 -39.63 5.02 -20.34
C PHE A 710 -40.51 6.28 -20.25
N ASP A 711 -40.97 6.59 -19.02
CA ASP A 711 -41.74 7.82 -18.75
C ASP A 711 -40.95 8.69 -17.75
N PRO A 712 -40.38 9.82 -18.13
CA PRO A 712 -39.60 10.67 -17.28
C PRO A 712 -40.34 11.33 -16.12
N LEU A 713 -41.66 11.35 -16.13
CA LEU A 713 -42.48 12.08 -15.13
C LEU A 713 -42.48 11.39 -13.76
N ASN A 714 -42.25 10.07 -13.74
CA ASN A 714 -42.32 9.25 -12.52
C ASN A 714 -40.93 8.78 -12.05
N VAL A 715 -39.85 9.37 -12.57
CA VAL A 715 -38.47 8.97 -12.25
C VAL A 715 -37.83 9.97 -11.30
N PRO A 716 -37.18 9.52 -10.23
CA PRO A 716 -36.44 10.40 -9.34
C PRO A 716 -35.37 11.17 -10.09
N ARG A 717 -35.14 12.42 -9.68
CA ARG A 717 -34.03 13.24 -10.22
C ARG A 717 -32.69 12.64 -9.82
N TYR A 718 -31.81 12.53 -10.78
CA TYR A 718 -30.44 12.08 -10.57
C TYR A 718 -29.51 13.30 -10.58
N VAL A 719 -28.78 13.52 -9.48
CA VAL A 719 -27.93 14.70 -9.35
C VAL A 719 -26.47 14.32 -9.65
N VAL A 720 -25.89 15.00 -10.63
CA VAL A 720 -24.45 14.97 -10.89
C VAL A 720 -23.81 16.10 -10.10
N GLY A 721 -23.22 15.75 -8.99
CA GLY A 721 -22.67 16.69 -8.02
C GLY A 721 -21.45 16.14 -7.32
N ARG A 722 -21.22 16.53 -6.06
CA ARG A 722 -20.10 16.06 -5.23
C ARG A 722 -20.02 14.55 -5.19
N THR A 723 -18.89 14.04 -5.62
CA THR A 723 -18.59 12.60 -5.65
C THR A 723 -17.71 12.22 -4.47
N THR A 724 -17.66 10.92 -4.14
CA THR A 724 -16.71 10.40 -3.13
C THR A 724 -15.27 10.37 -3.66
N VAL A 725 -15.09 10.52 -4.97
CA VAL A 725 -13.78 10.53 -5.63
C VAL A 725 -13.39 11.97 -5.93
N PRO A 726 -12.22 12.42 -5.50
CA PRO A 726 -11.78 13.79 -5.71
C PRO A 726 -11.61 14.11 -7.19
N THR A 727 -12.03 15.29 -7.60
CA THR A 727 -11.86 15.82 -8.94
C THR A 727 -10.69 16.79 -9.05
N TRP A 728 -10.27 17.33 -7.94
CA TRP A 728 -9.03 18.08 -7.81
C TRP A 728 -8.26 17.67 -6.56
N THR A 729 -6.97 17.90 -6.56
CA THR A 729 -6.06 17.60 -5.46
C THR A 729 -5.03 18.73 -5.34
N GLU A 730 -4.77 19.18 -4.12
CA GLU A 730 -3.62 20.03 -3.83
C GLU A 730 -2.46 19.18 -3.33
N THR A 731 -1.31 19.31 -3.95
CA THR A 731 -0.06 18.70 -3.52
C THR A 731 0.87 19.77 -2.97
N SER A 732 1.46 19.46 -1.82
CA SER A 732 2.47 20.31 -1.22
C SER A 732 3.75 19.52 -0.99
N PRO A 733 4.91 20.09 -1.24
CA PRO A 733 6.13 19.57 -0.66
C PRO A 733 6.03 19.66 0.88
N ILE A 734 6.88 18.93 1.60
CA ILE A 734 6.97 19.05 3.06
C ILE A 734 7.17 20.52 3.45
N VAL A 735 7.89 21.25 2.60
CA VAL A 735 8.06 22.71 2.62
C VAL A 735 8.13 23.23 1.20
N GLY A 736 7.35 24.25 0.84
CA GLY A 736 7.36 24.87 -0.49
C GLY A 736 5.97 25.29 -0.98
N GLU A 737 5.84 25.56 -2.28
CA GLU A 737 4.60 26.02 -2.88
C GLU A 737 3.62 24.86 -3.11
N VAL A 738 2.34 25.15 -2.90
CA VAL A 738 1.23 24.24 -3.16
C VAL A 738 0.91 24.23 -4.65
N GLU A 739 0.78 23.06 -5.24
CA GLU A 739 0.35 22.87 -6.62
C GLU A 739 -1.04 22.22 -6.64
N ARG A 740 -1.99 22.84 -7.35
CA ARG A 740 -3.33 22.30 -7.53
C ARG A 740 -3.43 21.54 -8.85
N ILE A 741 -3.84 20.29 -8.77
CA ILE A 741 -4.02 19.39 -9.90
C ILE A 741 -5.51 19.15 -10.07
N GLU A 742 -6.07 19.57 -11.20
CA GLU A 742 -7.47 19.38 -11.53
C GLU A 742 -7.68 18.29 -12.58
N ALA A 743 -8.81 17.58 -12.46
CA ALA A 743 -9.20 16.62 -13.47
C ALA A 743 -9.80 17.34 -14.70
N GLU A 744 -9.10 17.34 -15.85
CA GLU A 744 -9.67 17.80 -17.10
C GLU A 744 -10.46 16.69 -17.78
N GLN A 745 -11.66 17.00 -18.20
CA GLN A 745 -12.38 16.21 -19.20
C GLN A 745 -12.71 17.09 -20.38
N GLY A 746 -12.43 16.60 -21.57
CA GLY A 746 -13.00 17.17 -22.78
C GLY A 746 -14.53 17.08 -22.70
N PRO A 747 -15.26 18.05 -23.29
CA PRO A 747 -16.72 18.06 -23.22
C PRO A 747 -17.30 16.84 -23.97
N LEU A 748 -17.78 15.84 -23.23
CA LEU A 748 -18.55 14.75 -23.80
C LEU A 748 -19.97 15.26 -24.11
N ARG A 749 -20.42 14.99 -25.35
CA ARG A 749 -21.79 15.29 -25.75
C ARG A 749 -22.78 14.33 -25.05
N PRO A 750 -23.99 14.75 -24.70
CA PRO A 750 -25.00 13.88 -24.07
C PRO A 750 -25.23 12.57 -24.83
N GLN A 751 -25.17 12.62 -26.17
CA GLN A 751 -25.29 11.42 -27.02
C GLN A 751 -24.15 10.41 -26.74
N ALA A 752 -22.93 10.88 -26.57
CA ALA A 752 -21.79 9.99 -26.29
C ALA A 752 -21.92 9.33 -24.90
N VAL A 753 -22.43 10.08 -23.91
CA VAL A 753 -22.78 9.55 -22.59
C VAL A 753 -23.88 8.51 -22.68
N ALA A 754 -24.95 8.81 -23.42
CA ALA A 754 -26.07 7.88 -23.63
C ALA A 754 -25.63 6.58 -24.34
N PHE A 755 -24.72 6.65 -25.31
CA PHE A 755 -24.15 5.45 -25.97
C PHE A 755 -23.38 4.57 -24.98
N ARG A 756 -22.58 5.17 -24.09
CA ARG A 756 -21.81 4.41 -23.08
C ARG A 756 -22.75 3.74 -22.07
N LEU A 757 -23.73 4.46 -21.56
CA LEU A 757 -24.73 3.91 -20.65
C LEU A 757 -25.55 2.78 -21.29
N ALA A 758 -26.03 2.97 -22.53
CA ALA A 758 -26.76 1.95 -23.26
C ALA A 758 -25.93 0.69 -23.53
N ARG A 759 -24.64 0.85 -23.86
CA ARG A 759 -23.72 -0.27 -24.04
C ARG A 759 -23.54 -1.05 -22.73
N ARG A 760 -23.38 -0.34 -21.64
CA ARG A 760 -23.23 -0.96 -20.33
C ARG A 760 -24.51 -1.71 -19.91
N LEU A 761 -25.67 -1.09 -20.10
CA LEU A 761 -26.95 -1.75 -19.85
C LEU A 761 -27.11 -3.02 -20.67
N LEU A 762 -26.75 -2.99 -21.94
CA LEU A 762 -26.81 -4.15 -22.81
C LEU A 762 -25.93 -5.29 -22.32
N GLN A 763 -24.71 -4.96 -21.89
CA GLN A 763 -23.70 -5.93 -21.46
C GLN A 763 -23.95 -6.51 -20.08
N HIS A 764 -24.60 -5.80 -19.18
CA HIS A 764 -24.71 -6.19 -17.76
C HIS A 764 -26.14 -6.45 -17.28
N ASN A 765 -27.12 -5.74 -17.81
CA ASN A 765 -28.50 -5.78 -17.31
C ASN A 765 -29.48 -6.50 -18.26
N TYR A 766 -29.22 -6.48 -19.56
CA TYR A 766 -30.10 -7.08 -20.59
C TYR A 766 -29.47 -8.29 -21.28
N VAL A 767 -28.74 -9.09 -20.50
CA VAL A 767 -28.12 -10.36 -20.96
C VAL A 767 -28.93 -11.54 -20.44
N VAL A 768 -29.14 -12.58 -21.27
CA VAL A 768 -29.74 -13.85 -20.87
C VAL A 768 -28.70 -14.97 -21.07
N GLY A 769 -28.15 -15.46 -19.98
CA GLY A 769 -27.02 -16.38 -20.04
C GLY A 769 -25.77 -15.69 -20.58
N THR A 770 -25.27 -16.13 -21.71
CA THR A 770 -24.14 -15.51 -22.44
C THR A 770 -24.59 -14.62 -23.62
N ASP A 771 -25.89 -14.57 -23.90
CA ASP A 771 -26.39 -13.94 -25.12
C ASP A 771 -26.80 -12.47 -24.85
N GLU A 772 -26.06 -11.55 -25.43
CA GLU A 772 -26.44 -10.12 -25.51
C GLU A 772 -27.63 -9.96 -26.44
N ARG A 773 -28.46 -8.96 -26.17
CA ARG A 773 -29.64 -8.59 -27.01
C ARG A 773 -29.38 -7.32 -27.83
N PRO A 774 -28.54 -7.38 -28.87
CA PRO A 774 -28.09 -6.18 -29.58
C PRO A 774 -29.23 -5.36 -30.25
N TRP A 775 -30.37 -5.97 -30.54
CA TRP A 775 -31.54 -5.28 -31.07
C TRP A 775 -32.16 -4.27 -30.11
N LEU A 776 -31.92 -4.39 -28.79
CA LEU A 776 -32.36 -3.43 -27.79
C LEU A 776 -31.53 -2.14 -27.79
N PHE A 777 -30.30 -2.18 -28.34
CA PHE A 777 -29.33 -1.09 -28.24
C PHE A 777 -29.87 0.27 -28.73
N PRO A 778 -30.53 0.40 -29.92
CA PRO A 778 -31.05 1.68 -30.36
C PRO A 778 -32.09 2.26 -29.41
N ARG A 779 -32.92 1.37 -28.81
CA ARG A 779 -33.98 1.78 -27.86
C ARG A 779 -33.36 2.20 -26.53
N LEU A 780 -32.40 1.48 -26.04
CA LEU A 780 -31.64 1.83 -24.82
C LEU A 780 -30.92 3.17 -24.97
N VAL A 781 -30.32 3.44 -26.13
CA VAL A 781 -29.70 4.76 -26.40
C VAL A 781 -30.77 5.88 -26.34
N ALA A 782 -31.93 5.67 -26.92
CA ALA A 782 -33.04 6.65 -26.89
C ALA A 782 -33.49 6.89 -25.44
N ILE A 783 -33.67 5.83 -24.65
CA ILE A 783 -34.05 5.91 -23.23
C ILE A 783 -32.96 6.63 -22.40
N CYS A 784 -31.73 6.26 -22.55
CA CYS A 784 -30.61 6.93 -21.85
C CYS A 784 -30.55 8.42 -22.19
N LEU A 785 -30.74 8.77 -23.44
CA LEU A 785 -30.75 10.19 -23.87
C LEU A 785 -31.94 10.95 -23.29
N GLN A 786 -33.15 10.34 -23.28
CA GLN A 786 -34.31 10.91 -22.62
C GLN A 786 -34.11 11.09 -21.13
N TRP A 787 -33.53 10.08 -20.45
CA TRP A 787 -33.22 10.12 -19.04
C TRP A 787 -32.23 11.24 -18.72
N ILE A 788 -31.11 11.34 -19.48
CA ILE A 788 -30.13 12.42 -19.32
C ILE A 788 -30.78 13.80 -19.42
N ASN A 789 -31.66 13.99 -20.42
CA ASN A 789 -32.26 15.30 -20.66
C ASN A 789 -33.39 15.66 -19.69
N ALA A 790 -34.11 14.66 -19.16
CA ALA A 790 -35.31 14.89 -18.36
C ALA A 790 -35.08 14.68 -16.85
N CYS A 791 -34.21 13.77 -16.48
CA CYS A 791 -34.08 13.32 -15.09
C CYS A 791 -32.73 13.66 -14.45
N VAL A 792 -31.74 14.19 -15.19
CA VAL A 792 -30.43 14.49 -14.65
C VAL A 792 -30.25 15.99 -14.40
N ASP A 793 -29.94 16.34 -13.17
CA ASP A 793 -29.53 17.68 -12.76
C ASP A 793 -28.00 17.73 -12.57
N VAL A 794 -27.39 18.78 -13.11
CA VAL A 794 -25.95 18.96 -13.03
C VAL A 794 -25.66 20.17 -12.15
N GLU A 795 -24.97 19.94 -11.02
CA GLU A 795 -24.56 21.00 -10.10
C GLU A 795 -23.49 21.92 -10.73
N PRO A 796 -23.38 23.19 -10.29
CA PRO A 796 -22.34 24.09 -10.74
C PRO A 796 -20.94 23.49 -10.51
N GLY A 797 -20.11 23.52 -11.55
CA GLY A 797 -18.76 22.93 -11.53
C GLY A 797 -18.67 21.50 -12.06
N PHE A 798 -19.79 20.79 -12.26
CA PHE A 798 -19.84 19.46 -12.84
C PHE A 798 -20.32 19.48 -14.28
N ARG A 799 -20.15 18.39 -15.01
CA ARG A 799 -20.56 18.22 -16.41
C ARG A 799 -21.28 16.89 -16.60
N ILE A 800 -22.12 16.79 -17.59
CA ILE A 800 -22.83 15.55 -17.93
C ILE A 800 -21.88 14.37 -18.21
N GLY A 801 -20.67 14.65 -18.69
CA GLY A 801 -19.62 13.65 -18.90
C GLY A 801 -19.16 12.95 -17.62
N ASP A 802 -19.36 13.55 -16.44
CA ASP A 802 -18.98 12.97 -15.15
C ASP A 802 -19.82 11.73 -14.79
N LEU A 803 -21.00 11.55 -15.39
CA LEU A 803 -21.79 10.31 -15.30
C LEU A 803 -21.01 9.06 -15.74
N VAL A 804 -20.09 9.22 -16.67
CA VAL A 804 -19.32 8.11 -17.26
C VAL A 804 -17.81 8.29 -17.06
N ARG A 805 -17.42 9.12 -16.12
CA ARG A 805 -16.03 9.45 -15.84
C ARG A 805 -15.24 8.24 -15.32
N TYR A 806 -15.82 7.53 -14.37
CA TYR A 806 -15.26 6.31 -13.82
C TYR A 806 -16.22 5.14 -14.07
N ALA A 807 -15.68 3.93 -14.19
CA ALA A 807 -16.48 2.73 -14.44
C ALA A 807 -17.58 2.51 -13.39
N GLU A 808 -17.34 2.91 -12.14
CA GLU A 808 -18.35 2.85 -11.08
C GLU A 808 -19.46 3.90 -11.27
N PHE A 809 -19.15 5.12 -11.66
CA PHE A 809 -20.14 6.15 -11.92
C PHE A 809 -21.01 5.81 -13.14
N GLU A 810 -20.37 5.27 -14.17
CA GLU A 810 -21.06 4.70 -15.33
C GLU A 810 -22.00 3.56 -14.92
N ALA A 811 -21.56 2.69 -13.99
CA ALA A 811 -22.40 1.62 -13.45
C ALA A 811 -23.62 2.18 -12.69
N LYS A 812 -23.41 3.16 -11.81
CA LYS A 812 -24.46 3.80 -11.03
C LYS A 812 -25.49 4.51 -11.91
N ALA A 813 -25.00 5.23 -12.92
CA ALA A 813 -25.87 5.92 -13.87
C ALA A 813 -26.65 4.90 -14.72
N ALA A 814 -26.03 3.82 -15.17
CA ALA A 814 -26.69 2.76 -15.90
C ALA A 814 -27.77 2.07 -15.05
N GLU A 815 -27.48 1.84 -13.78
CA GLU A 815 -28.45 1.24 -12.84
C GLU A 815 -29.63 2.17 -12.56
N ALA A 816 -29.38 3.47 -12.37
CA ALA A 816 -30.47 4.44 -12.25
C ALA A 816 -31.37 4.47 -13.49
N VAL A 817 -30.82 4.32 -14.68
CA VAL A 817 -31.61 4.15 -15.91
C VAL A 817 -32.34 2.81 -15.89
N TYR A 818 -31.69 1.73 -15.49
CA TYR A 818 -32.30 0.40 -15.39
C TYR A 818 -33.48 0.40 -14.43
N ASP A 819 -33.30 0.96 -13.22
CA ASP A 819 -34.36 1.11 -12.22
C ASP A 819 -35.52 1.98 -12.72
N ALA A 820 -35.19 3.04 -13.44
CA ALA A 820 -36.19 3.91 -14.05
C ALA A 820 -37.04 3.18 -15.11
N VAL A 821 -36.46 2.34 -15.93
CA VAL A 821 -37.17 1.48 -16.88
C VAL A 821 -38.01 0.45 -16.14
N THR A 822 -37.50 -0.19 -15.09
CA THR A 822 -38.23 -1.19 -14.32
C THR A 822 -39.37 -0.61 -13.52
N VAL A 823 -39.21 0.58 -12.93
CA VAL A 823 -40.25 1.29 -12.16
C VAL A 823 -41.40 1.70 -13.05
N GLN A 824 -41.15 2.09 -14.27
CA GLN A 824 -42.18 2.56 -15.19
C GLN A 824 -43.01 1.46 -15.84
N TYR A 825 -42.55 0.24 -15.79
CA TYR A 825 -43.32 -0.90 -16.27
C TYR A 825 -44.57 -1.22 -15.40
N GLY A 826 -45.08 -0.30 -14.61
CA GLY A 826 -46.32 -0.36 -13.88
C GLY A 826 -46.54 -1.68 -13.13
N ASN A 827 -47.61 -2.39 -13.42
CA ASN A 827 -47.97 -3.69 -12.83
C ASN A 827 -46.96 -4.84 -13.07
N GLN A 828 -45.77 -4.57 -13.55
CA GLN A 828 -44.73 -5.56 -13.83
C GLN A 828 -43.89 -5.98 -12.61
N ARG A 829 -44.27 -5.57 -11.40
CA ARG A 829 -43.74 -6.16 -10.15
C ARG A 829 -43.85 -7.70 -10.16
N GLU A 830 -44.83 -8.24 -10.92
CA GLU A 830 -45.05 -9.67 -11.11
C GLU A 830 -43.95 -10.39 -11.91
N ARG A 831 -43.04 -9.65 -12.58
CA ARG A 831 -41.92 -10.21 -13.37
C ARG A 831 -40.58 -10.15 -12.71
N MET A 832 -40.43 -9.44 -11.60
CA MET A 832 -39.22 -9.47 -10.80
C MET A 832 -39.13 -10.82 -10.12
N ARG A 833 -37.98 -11.54 -10.25
CA ARG A 833 -37.68 -12.79 -9.54
C ARG A 833 -36.45 -12.67 -8.70
N ALA A 834 -36.53 -13.18 -7.48
CA ALA A 834 -35.39 -13.31 -6.60
C ALA A 834 -34.47 -14.44 -7.06
N ILE A 835 -33.16 -14.20 -7.10
CA ILE A 835 -32.12 -15.19 -7.27
C ILE A 835 -31.67 -15.60 -5.87
N LEU A 836 -31.96 -16.85 -5.51
CA LEU A 836 -31.65 -17.36 -4.18
C LEU A 836 -30.16 -17.72 -4.06
N HIS A 837 -29.63 -17.56 -2.86
CA HIS A 837 -28.32 -18.11 -2.51
C HIS A 837 -28.35 -19.65 -2.53
N PRO A 838 -27.19 -20.34 -2.71
CA PRO A 838 -27.13 -21.81 -2.63
C PRO A 838 -27.77 -22.41 -1.35
N ASP A 839 -27.62 -21.73 -0.22
CA ASP A 839 -28.27 -22.11 1.07
C ASP A 839 -29.72 -21.63 1.19
N GLN A 840 -30.38 -21.33 0.20
CA GLN A 840 -31.75 -20.87 -0.01
C GLN A 840 -32.45 -20.15 1.17
N SER A 841 -32.26 -20.55 2.42
CA SER A 841 -32.98 -19.97 3.56
C SER A 841 -32.15 -19.84 4.84
N GLY A 842 -32.50 -18.87 5.68
CA GLY A 842 -32.06 -18.70 7.05
C GLY A 842 -33.25 -18.77 8.02
N HIS A 843 -32.99 -18.88 9.32
CA HIS A 843 -34.04 -18.89 10.34
C HIS A 843 -33.54 -18.39 11.69
N THR A 844 -34.49 -17.95 12.55
CA THR A 844 -34.23 -17.39 13.87
C THR A 844 -33.57 -18.37 14.87
N GLY A 845 -33.68 -19.67 14.65
CA GLY A 845 -33.06 -20.69 15.49
C GLY A 845 -31.52 -20.67 15.53
N ASN A 846 -30.88 -19.98 14.58
CA ASN A 846 -29.41 -19.87 14.52
C ASN A 846 -28.85 -18.69 15.33
N VAL A 847 -29.69 -17.84 15.93
CA VAL A 847 -29.24 -16.66 16.68
C VAL A 847 -28.55 -17.08 17.97
N LYS A 848 -27.27 -16.72 18.12
CA LYS A 848 -26.50 -16.92 19.35
C LYS A 848 -25.30 -15.97 19.40
N PHE A 849 -25.34 -14.99 20.29
CA PHE A 849 -24.24 -14.04 20.49
C PHE A 849 -24.30 -13.40 21.88
N SER A 850 -23.27 -12.69 22.28
CA SER A 850 -23.21 -11.90 23.51
C SER A 850 -23.07 -10.42 23.17
N THR A 851 -23.74 -9.53 23.90
CA THR A 851 -23.75 -8.09 23.67
C THR A 851 -23.51 -7.30 24.94
N HIS A 852 -22.91 -6.12 24.83
CA HIS A 852 -22.81 -5.10 25.89
C HIS A 852 -23.95 -4.07 25.82
N LYS A 853 -24.76 -4.12 24.76
CA LYS A 853 -25.89 -3.21 24.61
C LYS A 853 -27.02 -3.53 25.59
N HIS A 854 -27.86 -2.56 25.83
CA HIS A 854 -29.09 -2.78 26.57
C HIS A 854 -29.99 -3.80 25.89
N THR A 855 -30.70 -4.61 26.63
CA THR A 855 -31.58 -5.65 26.08
C THR A 855 -32.91 -5.68 26.82
N ARG A 856 -33.97 -6.06 26.12
CA ARG A 856 -35.29 -6.31 26.64
C ARG A 856 -35.68 -7.79 26.45
N PRO A 857 -36.26 -8.48 27.47
CA PRO A 857 -36.81 -9.82 27.24
C PRO A 857 -37.93 -9.81 26.19
N THR A 858 -38.12 -10.90 25.50
CA THR A 858 -39.17 -11.08 24.48
C THR A 858 -40.22 -12.09 24.94
N GLU A 859 -41.46 -11.92 24.44
CA GLU A 859 -42.56 -12.89 24.70
C GLU A 859 -42.92 -13.66 23.41
N LYS A 860 -43.10 -12.96 22.28
CA LYS A 860 -43.50 -13.55 21.00
C LYS A 860 -42.30 -13.69 20.05
N SER A 861 -41.15 -14.11 20.55
CA SER A 861 -39.94 -14.35 19.74
C SER A 861 -39.33 -15.68 20.12
N GLU A 862 -38.75 -16.39 19.13
CA GLU A 862 -37.86 -17.54 19.35
C GLU A 862 -36.58 -17.12 20.09
N VAL A 863 -36.14 -15.86 19.87
CA VAL A 863 -34.94 -15.28 20.50
C VAL A 863 -35.34 -14.71 21.89
N ASN A 864 -34.53 -14.98 22.90
CA ASN A 864 -34.81 -14.62 24.28
C ASN A 864 -34.88 -13.12 24.57
N ARG A 865 -34.17 -12.29 23.83
CA ARG A 865 -34.06 -10.84 24.06
C ARG A 865 -33.94 -10.05 22.77
N VAL A 866 -34.46 -8.81 22.78
CA VAL A 866 -34.20 -7.79 21.76
C VAL A 866 -33.06 -6.89 22.22
N VAL A 867 -32.10 -6.59 21.35
CA VAL A 867 -31.02 -5.64 21.58
C VAL A 867 -31.52 -4.22 21.30
N LEU A 868 -31.18 -3.28 22.17
CA LEU A 868 -31.58 -1.88 22.08
C LEU A 868 -30.38 -0.99 21.74
N ASP A 869 -30.58 0.01 20.90
CA ASP A 869 -29.51 0.95 20.53
C ASP A 869 -29.33 2.12 21.53
N GLY A 870 -29.98 2.02 22.70
CA GLY A 870 -29.87 3.00 23.77
C GLY A 870 -30.42 2.47 25.10
N PRO A 871 -30.52 3.31 26.16
CA PRO A 871 -31.05 2.90 27.47
C PRO A 871 -32.50 2.45 27.39
N THR A 872 -32.85 1.44 28.20
CA THR A 872 -34.21 0.93 28.32
C THR A 872 -35.23 2.05 28.66
N GLY A 873 -36.39 2.04 28.02
CA GLY A 873 -37.48 3.01 28.21
C GLY A 873 -37.50 4.14 27.16
N ASN A 874 -36.49 4.27 26.28
CA ASN A 874 -36.40 5.42 25.35
C ASN A 874 -36.07 5.08 23.92
N THR A 875 -35.87 3.80 23.55
CA THR A 875 -35.49 3.44 22.20
C THR A 875 -36.68 3.12 21.31
N TRP A 876 -36.47 3.26 19.99
CA TRP A 876 -37.49 2.94 18.98
C TRP A 876 -37.68 1.43 18.89
N GLU A 877 -36.61 0.68 19.01
CA GLU A 877 -36.60 -0.78 18.96
C GLU A 877 -37.39 -1.37 20.11
N GLU A 878 -37.31 -0.72 21.28
CA GLU A 878 -38.11 -1.13 22.46
C GLU A 878 -39.60 -0.92 22.23
N GLU A 879 -39.99 0.22 21.63
CA GLU A 879 -41.39 0.51 21.35
C GLU A 879 -41.97 -0.48 20.32
N ILE A 880 -41.24 -0.79 19.26
CA ILE A 880 -41.66 -1.80 18.28
C ILE A 880 -41.77 -3.17 18.92
N ALA A 881 -40.79 -3.60 19.74
CA ALA A 881 -40.86 -4.88 20.45
C ALA A 881 -42.06 -4.93 21.42
N ARG A 882 -42.34 -3.83 22.13
CA ARG A 882 -43.50 -3.72 23.03
C ARG A 882 -44.81 -3.84 22.24
N LEU A 883 -44.94 -3.16 21.10
CA LEU A 883 -46.09 -3.28 20.21
C LEU A 883 -46.27 -4.68 19.63
N CYS A 884 -45.19 -5.40 19.35
CA CYS A 884 -45.24 -6.78 18.87
C CYS A 884 -45.66 -7.76 19.96
N ASP A 885 -45.23 -7.55 21.20
CA ASP A 885 -45.68 -8.36 22.35
C ASP A 885 -47.14 -8.07 22.74
N ASP A 886 -47.70 -6.90 22.36
CA ASP A 886 -49.10 -6.56 22.61
C ASP A 886 -50.04 -7.50 21.78
N ASN A 887 -51.13 -7.94 22.44
CA ASN A 887 -52.11 -8.83 21.82
C ASN A 887 -53.08 -8.13 20.87
N HIS A 888 -53.07 -6.81 20.79
CA HIS A 888 -53.91 -6.02 19.87
C HIS A 888 -53.42 -6.07 18.40
N LEU A 889 -52.16 -6.43 18.16
CA LEU A 889 -51.68 -6.63 16.81
C LEU A 889 -51.74 -8.11 16.39
N PRO A 890 -52.03 -8.44 15.14
CA PRO A 890 -52.13 -9.81 14.64
C PRO A 890 -50.73 -10.46 14.42
N ILE A 891 -49.80 -10.21 15.35
CA ILE A 891 -48.42 -10.71 15.27
C ILE A 891 -48.36 -12.07 15.97
N HIS A 892 -47.84 -13.06 15.21
CA HIS A 892 -47.57 -14.41 15.70
C HIS A 892 -46.23 -14.48 16.40
N SER A 893 -45.19 -14.01 15.69
CA SER A 893 -43.84 -13.93 16.19
C SER A 893 -43.05 -12.79 15.53
N TYR A 894 -41.99 -12.34 16.19
CA TYR A 894 -41.11 -11.31 15.67
C TYR A 894 -39.65 -11.54 16.04
N VAL A 895 -38.73 -10.89 15.34
CA VAL A 895 -37.30 -10.89 15.68
C VAL A 895 -36.69 -9.56 15.24
N LYS A 896 -35.76 -9.04 16.04
CA LYS A 896 -34.85 -7.98 15.59
C LYS A 896 -33.72 -8.61 14.81
N ASN A 897 -33.31 -8.00 13.71
CA ASN A 897 -32.28 -8.47 12.80
C ASN A 897 -30.87 -8.20 13.34
N ASP A 898 -30.61 -8.65 14.56
CA ASP A 898 -29.27 -8.64 15.16
C ASP A 898 -28.65 -10.03 15.04
N HIS A 899 -27.53 -10.15 14.32
CA HIS A 899 -26.85 -11.43 14.07
C HIS A 899 -27.74 -12.52 13.44
N LEU A 900 -28.87 -12.11 12.83
CA LEU A 900 -29.80 -13.00 12.12
C LEU A 900 -29.33 -13.32 10.71
N GLU A 901 -28.45 -12.49 10.13
CA GLU A 901 -27.97 -12.58 8.74
C GLU A 901 -29.08 -12.40 7.68
N PHE A 902 -30.20 -11.82 8.04
CA PHE A 902 -31.21 -11.43 7.06
C PHE A 902 -30.74 -10.15 6.36
N ARG A 903 -30.59 -10.22 5.03
CA ARG A 903 -30.02 -9.15 4.19
C ARG A 903 -30.86 -8.96 2.94
N ILE A 904 -31.00 -7.71 2.54
CA ILE A 904 -31.58 -7.30 1.28
C ILE A 904 -30.47 -6.72 0.43
N PRO A 905 -29.98 -7.42 -0.61
CA PRO A 905 -29.00 -6.85 -1.52
C PRO A 905 -29.63 -5.70 -2.30
N TYR A 906 -28.96 -4.54 -2.30
CA TYR A 906 -29.38 -3.37 -3.10
C TYR A 906 -28.17 -2.75 -3.79
N VAL A 907 -28.43 -2.04 -4.87
CA VAL A 907 -27.36 -1.34 -5.57
C VAL A 907 -27.52 0.15 -5.30
N HIS A 908 -26.48 0.72 -4.73
CA HIS A 908 -26.39 2.16 -4.53
C HIS A 908 -25.07 2.65 -5.11
N LYS A 909 -25.15 3.64 -5.97
CA LYS A 909 -23.99 4.19 -6.66
C LYS A 909 -23.14 3.11 -7.38
N GLY A 910 -23.80 2.11 -8.02
CA GLY A 910 -23.19 1.05 -8.81
C GLY A 910 -22.45 -0.03 -8.03
N LYS A 911 -22.54 -0.04 -6.70
CA LYS A 911 -22.03 -1.10 -5.84
C LYS A 911 -23.19 -1.86 -5.21
N THR A 912 -23.07 -3.17 -5.17
CA THR A 912 -23.98 -4.00 -4.39
C THR A 912 -23.65 -3.85 -2.92
N HIS A 913 -24.65 -3.49 -2.15
CA HIS A 913 -24.61 -3.37 -0.70
C HIS A 913 -25.63 -4.30 -0.07
N ASP A 914 -25.38 -4.70 1.15
CA ASP A 914 -26.36 -5.42 1.93
C ASP A 914 -27.09 -4.43 2.87
N TYR A 915 -28.40 -4.39 2.74
CA TYR A 915 -29.28 -3.68 3.64
C TYR A 915 -29.82 -4.67 4.69
N MET A 916 -29.70 -4.35 5.96
CA MET A 916 -30.23 -5.12 7.10
C MET A 916 -31.35 -4.32 7.75
N PRO A 917 -32.62 -4.59 7.43
CA PRO A 917 -33.76 -3.96 8.08
C PRO A 917 -33.87 -4.39 9.55
N ASP A 918 -34.51 -3.58 10.39
CA ASP A 918 -34.45 -3.74 11.84
C ASP A 918 -35.25 -4.94 12.36
N PHE A 919 -36.47 -5.21 11.83
CA PHE A 919 -37.33 -6.28 12.35
C PHE A 919 -37.99 -7.11 11.25
N LEU A 920 -38.24 -8.38 11.59
CA LEU A 920 -39.13 -9.27 10.85
C LEU A 920 -40.32 -9.65 11.74
N LEU A 921 -41.55 -9.46 11.27
CA LEU A 921 -42.80 -9.74 11.97
C LEU A 921 -43.61 -10.76 11.18
N ARG A 922 -43.80 -11.97 11.72
CA ARG A 922 -44.68 -12.98 11.16
C ARG A 922 -46.09 -12.78 11.70
N LEU A 923 -47.05 -12.68 10.80
CA LEU A 923 -48.45 -12.49 11.15
C LEU A 923 -49.13 -13.82 11.55
N LYS A 924 -50.21 -13.74 12.35
CA LYS A 924 -51.09 -14.87 12.64
C LYS A 924 -51.78 -15.33 11.35
N PRO A 925 -52.03 -16.65 11.16
CA PRO A 925 -52.79 -17.16 10.05
C PRO A 925 -54.21 -16.55 10.06
N ARG A 926 -54.70 -16.14 8.88
CA ARG A 926 -56.07 -15.67 8.67
C ARG A 926 -56.55 -16.21 7.33
N ASP A 927 -57.70 -16.87 7.31
CA ASP A 927 -58.41 -17.35 6.11
C ASP A 927 -57.63 -18.20 5.12
N SER A 928 -56.34 -18.42 5.31
CA SER A 928 -55.45 -19.25 4.45
C SER A 928 -54.22 -19.71 5.19
N ASP A 929 -53.58 -20.82 4.75
CA ASP A 929 -52.30 -21.35 5.25
C ASP A 929 -51.06 -20.55 4.80
N VAL A 930 -51.27 -19.43 4.09
CA VAL A 930 -50.18 -18.61 3.57
C VAL A 930 -49.49 -17.87 4.72
N VAL A 931 -48.22 -18.13 4.89
CA VAL A 931 -47.38 -17.42 5.85
C VAL A 931 -47.17 -15.99 5.34
N ARG A 932 -47.46 -15.00 6.21
CA ARG A 932 -47.25 -13.57 5.89
C ARG A 932 -46.24 -12.99 6.82
N THR A 933 -45.22 -12.31 6.27
CA THR A 933 -44.11 -11.70 7.02
C THR A 933 -43.93 -10.25 6.61
N LEU A 934 -43.91 -9.35 7.57
CA LEU A 934 -43.69 -7.91 7.38
C LEU A 934 -42.25 -7.57 7.80
N ILE A 935 -41.50 -6.93 6.91
CA ILE A 935 -40.20 -6.32 7.17
C ILE A 935 -40.43 -4.92 7.68
N VAL A 936 -39.87 -4.57 8.82
CA VAL A 936 -40.01 -3.24 9.41
C VAL A 936 -38.65 -2.60 9.57
N GLU A 937 -38.51 -1.41 9.01
CA GLU A 937 -37.37 -0.51 9.24
C GLU A 937 -37.79 0.61 10.16
N VAL A 938 -36.91 0.99 11.09
CA VAL A 938 -37.13 2.06 12.05
C VAL A 938 -36.18 3.21 11.76
N SER A 939 -36.67 4.28 11.16
CA SER A 939 -35.86 5.44 10.77
C SER A 939 -36.23 6.69 11.56
N GLY A 940 -35.49 6.98 12.63
CA GLY A 940 -35.63 8.22 13.40
C GLY A 940 -35.07 9.43 12.64
N GLY A 941 -35.74 10.59 12.73
CA GLY A 941 -35.52 11.80 11.93
C GLY A 941 -34.11 12.39 11.80
N LEU A 942 -33.11 11.94 12.54
CA LEU A 942 -31.69 12.33 12.38
C LEU A 942 -30.94 11.47 11.36
N LYS A 943 -31.34 10.22 11.15
CA LYS A 943 -30.69 9.33 10.17
C LYS A 943 -31.09 9.65 8.73
N SER A 944 -32.32 10.10 8.51
CA SER A 944 -32.81 10.48 7.18
C SER A 944 -32.22 11.79 6.64
N ALA A 945 -31.77 12.69 7.53
CA ALA A 945 -31.23 13.99 7.16
C ALA A 945 -29.81 13.92 6.56
N HIS A 946 -29.03 12.87 6.87
CA HIS A 946 -27.62 12.77 6.46
C HIS A 946 -27.39 12.02 5.14
N SER A 947 -28.36 11.28 4.61
CA SER A 947 -28.23 10.58 3.30
C SER A 947 -29.61 10.27 2.68
N PRO A 948 -30.37 11.26 2.25
CA PRO A 948 -31.75 11.05 1.77
C PRO A 948 -31.83 10.08 0.57
N GLY A 949 -30.86 10.11 -0.35
CA GLY A 949 -30.85 9.24 -1.54
C GLY A 949 -30.61 7.76 -1.23
N SER A 950 -29.84 7.44 -0.20
CA SER A 950 -29.54 6.05 0.18
C SER A 950 -30.72 5.38 0.89
N VAL A 951 -31.45 6.11 1.71
CA VAL A 951 -32.65 5.61 2.42
C VAL A 951 -33.77 5.30 1.43
N ALA A 952 -34.04 6.20 0.52
CA ALA A 952 -35.04 5.98 -0.53
C ALA A 952 -34.70 4.77 -1.42
N THR A 953 -33.44 4.57 -1.78
CA THR A 953 -33.00 3.42 -2.57
C THR A 953 -33.18 2.10 -1.83
N LYS A 954 -32.87 2.04 -0.53
CA LYS A 954 -33.08 0.84 0.32
C LYS A 954 -34.57 0.46 0.38
N ALA A 955 -35.42 1.42 0.68
CA ALA A 955 -36.86 1.21 0.78
C ALA A 955 -37.47 0.79 -0.57
N ALA A 956 -37.08 1.45 -1.67
CA ALA A 956 -37.50 1.09 -3.01
C ALA A 956 -37.06 -0.31 -3.40
N THR A 957 -35.81 -0.70 -3.12
CA THR A 957 -35.31 -2.06 -3.39
C THR A 957 -36.03 -3.11 -2.54
N ALA A 958 -36.24 -2.84 -1.26
CA ALA A 958 -36.95 -3.76 -0.38
C ALA A 958 -38.38 -4.03 -0.88
N ARG A 959 -39.10 -3.00 -1.31
CA ARG A 959 -40.48 -3.12 -1.83
C ARG A 959 -40.53 -3.69 -3.23
N ASN A 960 -39.82 -3.06 -4.17
CA ASN A 960 -40.02 -3.25 -5.60
C ASN A 960 -39.21 -4.41 -6.17
N SER A 961 -38.07 -4.76 -5.51
CA SER A 961 -37.20 -5.84 -5.97
C SER A 961 -37.28 -7.06 -5.04
N TRP A 962 -37.01 -6.87 -3.75
CA TRP A 962 -36.93 -7.99 -2.82
C TRP A 962 -38.29 -8.62 -2.54
N CYS A 963 -39.26 -7.84 -2.01
CA CYS A 963 -40.60 -8.36 -1.71
C CYS A 963 -41.32 -8.87 -2.99
N ALA A 964 -41.25 -8.11 -4.09
CA ALA A 964 -41.83 -8.53 -5.35
C ALA A 964 -41.19 -9.82 -5.86
N GLY A 965 -39.85 -9.91 -5.85
CA GLY A 965 -39.11 -11.07 -6.32
C GLY A 965 -39.35 -12.35 -5.50
N VAL A 966 -39.42 -12.23 -4.16
CA VAL A 966 -39.70 -13.33 -3.24
C VAL A 966 -41.17 -13.77 -3.35
N ASN A 967 -42.10 -12.83 -3.43
CA ASN A 967 -43.51 -13.14 -3.60
C ASN A 967 -43.78 -13.85 -4.93
N ASN A 968 -43.15 -13.44 -6.03
CA ASN A 968 -43.22 -14.10 -7.31
C ASN A 968 -42.54 -15.47 -7.36
N HIS A 969 -41.59 -15.73 -6.47
CA HIS A 969 -40.99 -17.05 -6.31
C HIS A 969 -41.97 -18.08 -5.72
N GLY A 970 -42.89 -17.64 -4.83
CA GLY A 970 -43.99 -18.45 -4.28
C GLY A 970 -43.60 -19.46 -3.18
N GLY A 971 -42.32 -19.71 -2.90
CA GLY A 971 -41.87 -20.74 -1.96
C GLY A 971 -41.74 -20.27 -0.49
N PHE A 972 -41.86 -18.96 -0.22
CA PHE A 972 -41.56 -18.37 1.10
C PHE A 972 -42.73 -17.59 1.71
N GLY A 973 -43.92 -17.78 1.21
CA GLY A 973 -45.09 -17.03 1.67
C GLY A 973 -45.16 -15.60 1.07
N ARG A 974 -45.88 -14.74 1.73
CA ARG A 974 -46.10 -13.33 1.29
C ARG A 974 -45.29 -12.38 2.18
N TRP A 975 -44.53 -11.50 1.55
CA TRP A 975 -43.65 -10.52 2.21
C TRP A 975 -44.06 -9.10 1.87
N GLY A 976 -44.03 -8.23 2.89
CA GLY A 976 -44.20 -6.80 2.75
C GLY A 976 -43.12 -6.03 3.45
N TYR A 977 -42.96 -4.76 3.12
CA TYR A 977 -41.97 -3.86 3.72
C TYR A 977 -42.62 -2.54 4.13
N ILE A 978 -42.24 -2.07 5.32
CA ILE A 978 -42.69 -0.76 5.83
C ILE A 978 -41.55 -0.06 6.57
N GLU A 979 -41.58 1.27 6.53
CA GLU A 979 -40.71 2.14 7.29
C GLU A 979 -41.52 2.89 8.36
N VAL A 980 -41.08 2.86 9.60
CA VAL A 980 -41.67 3.59 10.72
C VAL A 980 -40.80 4.79 11.05
N THR A 981 -41.31 5.99 10.75
CA THR A 981 -40.60 7.26 10.86
C THR A 981 -40.97 8.09 12.07
N ASP A 982 -42.08 7.74 12.77
CA ASP A 982 -42.51 8.42 13.97
C ASP A 982 -43.07 7.44 15.02
N LYS A 983 -42.69 7.62 16.28
CA LYS A 983 -43.09 6.78 17.42
C LYS A 983 -44.58 6.86 17.69
N GLN A 984 -45.20 8.05 17.55
CA GLN A 984 -46.58 8.28 17.89
C GLN A 984 -47.54 7.59 16.91
N THR A 985 -47.13 7.50 15.64
CA THR A 985 -47.88 6.84 14.58
C THR A 985 -47.54 5.38 14.37
N ALA A 986 -46.50 4.86 15.03
CA ALA A 986 -45.96 3.50 14.83
C ALA A 986 -47.06 2.42 14.92
N LYS A 987 -47.94 2.49 15.92
CA LYS A 987 -49.03 1.52 16.09
C LYS A 987 -50.03 1.56 14.93
N ALA A 988 -50.44 2.75 14.49
CA ALA A 988 -51.38 2.93 13.38
C ALA A 988 -50.76 2.43 12.04
N VAL A 989 -49.52 2.76 11.83
CA VAL A 989 -48.73 2.33 10.66
C VAL A 989 -48.61 0.81 10.59
N LEU A 990 -48.30 0.16 11.69
CA LEU A 990 -48.24 -1.32 11.78
C LEU A 990 -49.59 -1.98 11.58
N VAL A 991 -50.68 -1.45 12.17
CA VAL A 991 -52.04 -1.97 11.99
C VAL A 991 -52.41 -1.93 10.51
N LYS A 992 -52.19 -0.78 9.86
CA LYS A 992 -52.51 -0.59 8.43
C LYS A 992 -51.72 -1.54 7.56
N ALA A 993 -50.39 -1.65 7.81
CA ALA A 993 -49.52 -2.54 7.04
C ALA A 993 -49.89 -4.03 7.21
N CYS A 994 -50.28 -4.45 8.42
CA CYS A 994 -50.77 -5.82 8.61
C CYS A 994 -52.07 -6.07 7.85
N GLN A 995 -53.00 -5.09 7.80
CA GLN A 995 -54.22 -5.20 7.07
C GLN A 995 -53.95 -5.30 5.57
N ASP A 996 -53.15 -4.39 5.02
CA ASP A 996 -52.77 -4.37 3.62
C ASP A 996 -52.10 -5.70 3.17
N LEU A 997 -51.27 -6.29 4.05
CA LEU A 997 -50.63 -7.56 3.77
C LEU A 997 -51.64 -8.75 3.81
N TYR A 998 -52.71 -8.69 4.60
CA TYR A 998 -53.80 -9.66 4.59
C TYR A 998 -54.68 -9.52 3.32
N ASP A 999 -54.90 -8.30 2.90
CA ASP A 999 -55.78 -7.99 1.77
C ASP A 999 -55.04 -8.07 0.42
N ASP A 1000 -53.78 -8.51 0.43
CA ASP A 1000 -52.86 -8.55 -0.73
C ASP A 1000 -52.74 -7.20 -1.45
N ALA A 1001 -53.03 -6.10 -0.74
CA ALA A 1001 -52.95 -4.74 -1.25
C ALA A 1001 -51.48 -4.26 -1.29
N PRO A 1002 -51.10 -3.30 -2.13
CA PRO A 1002 -49.81 -2.63 -2.09
C PRO A 1002 -49.62 -1.95 -0.73
N ILE A 1003 -48.52 -2.24 -0.05
CA ILE A 1003 -48.20 -1.61 1.24
C ILE A 1003 -47.63 -0.23 0.97
N ILE A 1004 -48.42 0.81 1.29
CA ILE A 1004 -48.03 2.21 1.16
C ILE A 1004 -47.34 2.61 2.48
N GLY A 1005 -46.03 2.78 2.48
CA GLY A 1005 -45.24 3.10 3.67
C GLY A 1005 -44.82 4.56 3.79
N ASP A 1006 -45.54 5.51 3.18
CA ASP A 1006 -45.29 6.94 3.32
C ASP A 1006 -46.22 7.53 4.36
N PRO A 1007 -45.76 8.02 5.54
CA PRO A 1007 -46.62 8.63 6.55
C PRO A 1007 -47.36 9.86 6.07
N ASP A 1008 -46.81 10.60 5.07
CA ASP A 1008 -47.45 11.77 4.51
C ASP A 1008 -48.63 11.43 3.57
N GLN A 1009 -48.83 10.16 3.23
CA GLN A 1009 -49.96 9.66 2.44
C GLN A 1009 -51.02 8.96 3.30
N LEU A 1010 -50.80 8.85 4.61
CA LEU A 1010 -51.83 8.33 5.54
C LEU A 1010 -52.87 9.45 5.84
N ASP A 1011 -54.07 9.33 5.27
CA ASP A 1011 -55.17 10.18 5.73
C ASP A 1011 -55.57 9.81 7.16
N PHE A 1012 -55.11 10.61 8.13
CA PHE A 1012 -55.39 10.43 9.57
C PHE A 1012 -56.90 10.31 9.92
N ASN A 1013 -57.78 10.72 9.02
CA ASN A 1013 -59.23 10.60 9.20
C ASN A 1013 -59.78 9.20 8.91
N GLU A 1014 -59.11 8.39 8.07
CA GLU A 1014 -59.48 6.99 7.84
C GLU A 1014 -59.02 6.04 8.97
N VAL A 1015 -57.85 6.30 9.57
CA VAL A 1015 -57.32 5.46 10.65
C VAL A 1015 -58.15 5.51 11.92
N ASN A 1016 -58.78 6.65 12.21
CA ASN A 1016 -59.65 6.82 13.40
C ASN A 1016 -61.10 6.30 13.24
N ARG A 1017 -61.49 5.88 12.03
CA ARG A 1017 -62.83 5.29 11.78
C ARG A 1017 -62.87 3.77 11.90
N GLY A 1018 -61.71 3.13 12.05
CA GLY A 1018 -61.59 1.67 12.17
C GLY A 1018 -61.09 1.17 13.53
N ALA A 1019 -61.06 2.02 14.56
CA ALA A 1019 -60.68 1.64 15.94
C ALA A 1019 -61.92 1.44 16.82
#